data_a01afed54b32d21cbd62977ae9e7ce9e
#
_entry.id   a01afed54b32d21cbd62977ae9e7ce9e
#
_cell.length_a   1.000
_cell.length_b   1.000
_cell.length_c   1.000
_cell.angle_alpha   90.00
_cell.angle_beta   90.00
_cell.angle_gamma   90.00
#
_symmetry.space_group_name_H-M   'P 1'
#
loop_
_entity.id
_entity.type
_entity.pdbx_description
1 polymer ?
#
loop_
_entity_poly.entity_id
_entity_poly.type
_entity_poly.pdbx_seq_one_letter_code
_entity_poly.pdbx_strand_id
1 'polypeptide(L)'
;VDEDDWLTGLDLYTSGKVEQIKAMHGLITARISSNGGRGEETRLKIHPNGHCIQWIECTCKKNRTGGQYCEHLASFMISIDREKPELLASLDNRMPLKHPVAVRRKNIKAQIEGEKRDRGEGAAQTILSHLKGNIQSVRLLANGPTMKVRLEIKPGEYTNYHLELDDAAKFLLSHPKLTTASDEIKQLKVFNVTAIRGTRIYQEDDEKVVAERVVVIPHPPAAFSRLAEKDHPHSIFPESHKMLTRLEPKGKDGYFEFVSLKAGHKYLGKEYFYLPERGFWKLTDGDVSSLWNDLPIRKVFKEDASANFIQDNFFEYINEGPIWLDQNLKGAAIESTPQLTEIRIHKAADGWFFLDPRYQSGQESISMLDLVTQFKKKKRNYIRQGEKWIKIPDFVKDHNWETDETGKFLKVSSLGLMRLKAAVGDFDQFVGSKKVLNQIRNQLEFKNNIKVPSLTHTKLKLREYQFTGVQWMWWLYENKLHGLLADEMGLGKTHQAMGLMSAIQSRKEKSYFIVIAPTTVLDHWEDKVLAFCPNLKVFKHHGPKRSQNIKKMMETHDLMITSYGVLLRDAKQLQAINWDSIILDEAHFVKNQDTATYQAVCTLTADIRICLTGTPIENHLGEMKNLFDFLVPGYLGSDEYFRRNFMQPIEKSGEPETELALQKLIHPFKMRRNKANVLHDLPEKVEDIRHCTLSNDQIKIYREVLELKARPILETLKDENASVPYLHVFAVLTLLKQVCDHPLLVHPGKLDQYESGKFEVLKEILTEALDSGHKVVIYSQYVEMIRLISMYLEQQTIHHVVLTGQTKNRGRVIETFQTDPNCKIFVGSLLAGGIGIDLTAASVVVHYDRWWNASKENQATDRVYRIGQNKNVQVLKLVTRGTLEEKIDALINTKKELFEKFMDRDEEIFKTLSRSQLIDLLQ
;
A
#
# COMPACT_ATOMS: atom_id res chain seq x y z
N VAL A 1 -10.30 19.97 -22.30
CA VAL A 1 -10.15 21.13 -21.41
C VAL A 1 -8.73 21.06 -20.89
N ASP A 2 -8.01 22.18 -20.93
CA ASP A 2 -6.68 22.29 -20.31
C ASP A 2 -6.81 22.12 -18.79
N GLU A 3 -5.79 21.55 -18.13
CA GLU A 3 -5.83 21.26 -16.69
C GLU A 3 -6.01 22.55 -15.86
N ASP A 4 -5.38 23.64 -16.29
CA ASP A 4 -5.51 24.95 -15.66
C ASP A 4 -6.94 25.52 -15.82
N ASP A 5 -7.58 25.35 -16.98
CA ASP A 5 -8.96 25.74 -17.22
C ASP A 5 -9.94 24.89 -16.38
N TRP A 6 -9.61 23.62 -16.17
CA TRP A 6 -10.42 22.72 -15.33
C TRP A 6 -10.34 23.10 -13.85
N LEU A 7 -9.15 23.38 -13.33
CA LEU A 7 -8.95 23.82 -11.94
C LEU A 7 -9.62 25.18 -11.66
N THR A 8 -9.47 26.14 -12.59
CA THR A 8 -10.16 27.43 -12.50
C THR A 8 -11.68 27.28 -12.59
N GLY A 9 -12.16 26.36 -13.43
CA GLY A 9 -13.58 26.03 -13.55
C GLY A 9 -14.14 25.39 -12.27
N LEU A 10 -13.36 24.56 -11.58
CA LEU A 10 -13.71 23.97 -10.28
C LEU A 10 -13.82 25.07 -9.21
N ASP A 11 -12.93 26.04 -9.23
CA ASP A 11 -12.97 27.21 -8.34
C ASP A 11 -14.21 28.07 -8.56
N LEU A 12 -14.59 28.32 -9.81
CA LEU A 12 -15.81 29.03 -10.17
C LEU A 12 -17.07 28.30 -9.67
N TYR A 13 -17.09 26.97 -9.79
CA TYR A 13 -18.18 26.15 -9.28
C TYR A 13 -18.25 26.19 -7.75
N THR A 14 -17.13 25.91 -7.06
CA THR A 14 -17.09 25.85 -5.58
C THR A 14 -17.35 27.19 -4.92
N SER A 15 -17.06 28.29 -5.63
CA SER A 15 -17.38 29.66 -5.21
C SER A 15 -18.84 30.06 -5.43
N GLY A 16 -19.71 29.15 -5.90
CA GLY A 16 -21.12 29.38 -6.14
C GLY A 16 -21.42 30.38 -7.28
N LYS A 17 -20.50 30.52 -8.25
CA LYS A 17 -20.62 31.46 -9.34
C LYS A 17 -21.41 30.95 -10.55
N VAL A 18 -21.86 29.70 -10.50
CA VAL A 18 -22.75 29.12 -11.52
C VAL A 18 -24.20 29.40 -11.15
N GLU A 19 -24.88 30.13 -12.01
CA GLU A 19 -26.30 30.40 -11.85
C GLU A 19 -27.15 29.22 -12.31
N GLN A 20 -28.44 29.18 -11.95
CA GLN A 20 -29.37 28.08 -12.18
C GLN A 20 -29.25 27.41 -13.57
N ILE A 21 -28.97 26.11 -13.55
CA ILE A 21 -28.95 25.28 -14.75
C ILE A 21 -30.39 25.09 -15.24
N LYS A 22 -30.66 25.50 -16.50
CA LYS A 22 -31.92 25.31 -17.18
C LYS A 22 -31.80 24.31 -18.31
N ALA A 23 -32.70 23.34 -18.37
CA ALA A 23 -32.74 22.36 -19.45
C ALA A 23 -34.10 22.42 -20.17
N MET A 24 -34.09 22.60 -21.48
CA MET A 24 -35.28 22.59 -22.33
C MET A 24 -34.98 21.95 -23.68
N HIS A 25 -35.76 20.92 -24.07
CA HIS A 25 -35.68 20.26 -25.38
C HIS A 25 -34.25 19.82 -25.78
N GLY A 26 -33.51 19.25 -24.83
CA GLY A 26 -32.14 18.77 -25.04
C GLY A 26 -31.08 19.90 -25.14
N LEU A 27 -31.45 21.15 -24.84
CA LEU A 27 -30.51 22.26 -24.67
C LEU A 27 -30.37 22.56 -23.18
N ILE A 28 -29.16 22.47 -22.65
CA ILE A 28 -28.83 22.83 -21.25
C ILE A 28 -28.06 24.14 -21.28
N THR A 29 -28.49 25.09 -20.45
CA THR A 29 -27.85 26.41 -20.34
C THR A 29 -27.61 26.80 -18.90
N ALA A 30 -26.53 27.53 -18.65
CA ALA A 30 -26.26 28.18 -17.38
C ALA A 30 -25.51 29.49 -17.60
N ARG A 31 -25.58 30.39 -16.62
CA ARG A 31 -24.82 31.65 -16.60
C ARG A 31 -23.75 31.57 -15.54
N ILE A 32 -22.54 31.95 -15.85
CA ILE A 32 -21.40 31.85 -14.97
C ILE A 32 -20.81 33.22 -14.75
N SER A 33 -20.84 33.69 -13.51
CA SER A 33 -20.30 34.98 -13.10
C SER A 33 -18.81 34.93 -12.91
N SER A 34 -18.02 35.65 -13.69
CA SER A 34 -16.61 35.86 -13.47
C SER A 34 -16.33 37.09 -12.60
N ASN A 35 -15.17 37.16 -11.93
CA ASN A 35 -14.81 38.31 -11.10
C ASN A 35 -14.78 39.63 -11.89
N GLY A 36 -15.80 40.45 -11.68
CA GLY A 36 -15.84 41.83 -12.18
C GLY A 36 -16.46 42.06 -13.57
N GLY A 37 -17.12 41.06 -14.20
CA GLY A 37 -17.73 41.20 -15.53
C GLY A 37 -19.20 40.79 -15.61
N ARG A 38 -19.84 41.06 -16.77
CA ARG A 38 -21.14 40.46 -17.11
C ARG A 38 -20.97 38.94 -17.21
N GLY A 39 -21.80 38.17 -16.47
CA GLY A 39 -21.76 36.72 -16.50
C GLY A 39 -21.82 36.12 -17.90
N GLU A 40 -20.99 35.14 -18.14
CA GLU A 40 -20.88 34.43 -19.42
C GLU A 40 -21.94 33.33 -19.52
N GLU A 41 -22.59 33.23 -20.68
CA GLU A 41 -23.59 32.18 -20.93
C GLU A 41 -22.94 30.96 -21.55
N THR A 42 -23.20 29.81 -20.93
CA THR A 42 -22.75 28.51 -21.41
C THR A 42 -23.92 27.67 -21.87
N ARG A 43 -23.74 26.92 -22.96
CA ARG A 43 -24.81 26.12 -23.59
C ARG A 43 -24.28 24.77 -24.01
N LEU A 44 -25.05 23.70 -23.77
CA LEU A 44 -24.76 22.34 -24.19
C LEU A 44 -25.99 21.77 -24.90
N LYS A 45 -25.84 21.25 -26.08
CA LYS A 45 -26.88 20.57 -26.84
C LYS A 45 -26.66 19.08 -26.89
N ILE A 46 -27.64 18.31 -26.44
CA ILE A 46 -27.67 16.88 -26.59
C ILE A 46 -28.23 16.51 -27.95
N HIS A 47 -27.65 15.55 -28.61
CA HIS A 47 -28.16 15.03 -29.91
C HIS A 47 -29.55 14.43 -29.72
N PRO A 48 -30.46 14.52 -30.70
CA PRO A 48 -31.83 14.00 -30.58
C PRO A 48 -31.92 12.50 -30.21
N ASN A 49 -30.88 11.70 -30.49
CA ASN A 49 -30.82 10.29 -30.06
C ASN A 49 -30.51 10.10 -28.55
N GLY A 50 -30.22 11.16 -27.82
CA GLY A 50 -29.95 11.15 -26.38
C GLY A 50 -28.57 10.59 -25.94
N HIS A 51 -27.77 10.05 -26.84
CA HIS A 51 -26.53 9.30 -26.46
C HIS A 51 -25.24 10.08 -26.59
N CYS A 52 -25.25 11.29 -27.14
CA CYS A 52 -24.04 12.10 -27.28
C CYS A 52 -24.30 13.61 -27.22
N ILE A 53 -23.29 14.38 -26.88
CA ILE A 53 -23.28 15.83 -26.91
C ILE A 53 -23.08 16.25 -28.37
N GLN A 54 -24.04 17.00 -28.91
CA GLN A 54 -23.96 17.51 -30.26
C GLN A 54 -22.96 18.66 -30.39
N TRP A 55 -22.99 19.58 -29.44
CA TRP A 55 -22.03 20.67 -29.28
C TRP A 55 -22.12 21.32 -27.90
N ILE A 56 -21.06 22.04 -27.53
CA ILE A 56 -20.96 22.84 -26.32
C ILE A 56 -20.33 24.21 -26.66
N GLU A 57 -20.77 25.27 -26.03
CA GLU A 57 -20.36 26.64 -26.36
C GLU A 57 -20.41 27.55 -25.13
N CYS A 58 -19.50 28.58 -25.12
CA CYS A 58 -19.47 29.64 -24.13
C CYS A 58 -19.41 31.01 -24.84
N THR A 59 -20.04 32.02 -24.26
CA THR A 59 -20.02 33.39 -24.82
C THR A 59 -18.71 34.13 -24.54
N CYS A 60 -17.78 33.59 -23.74
CA CYS A 60 -16.51 34.24 -23.43
C CYS A 60 -15.59 34.41 -24.68
N LYS A 61 -14.65 35.34 -24.60
CA LYS A 61 -13.74 35.68 -25.71
C LYS A 61 -12.92 34.46 -26.15
N LYS A 62 -12.42 33.64 -25.19
CA LYS A 62 -11.60 32.45 -25.44
C LYS A 62 -12.33 31.42 -26.31
N ASN A 63 -13.61 31.18 -26.05
CA ASN A 63 -14.41 30.24 -26.80
C ASN A 63 -14.95 30.83 -28.13
N ARG A 64 -15.39 32.09 -28.13
CA ARG A 64 -15.91 32.75 -29.34
C ARG A 64 -14.89 32.90 -30.44
N THR A 65 -13.65 33.28 -30.13
CA THR A 65 -12.63 33.60 -31.12
C THR A 65 -11.76 32.39 -31.51
N GLY A 66 -11.55 31.46 -30.59
CA GLY A 66 -10.62 30.31 -30.75
C GLY A 66 -11.30 28.97 -30.90
N GLY A 67 -12.56 28.83 -30.52
CA GLY A 67 -13.23 27.53 -30.44
C GLY A 67 -12.65 26.60 -29.39
N GLN A 68 -11.88 27.15 -28.45
CA GLN A 68 -11.23 26.41 -27.38
C GLN A 68 -12.16 26.26 -26.17
N TYR A 69 -11.98 25.19 -25.42
CA TYR A 69 -12.59 25.02 -24.11
C TYR A 69 -12.03 26.09 -23.15
N CYS A 70 -12.82 26.53 -22.22
CA CYS A 70 -12.47 27.57 -21.25
C CYS A 70 -12.95 27.16 -19.86
N GLU A 71 -12.45 27.88 -18.84
CA GLU A 71 -12.83 27.71 -17.44
C GLU A 71 -14.34 27.75 -17.19
N HIS A 72 -15.10 28.56 -17.93
CA HIS A 72 -16.56 28.61 -17.82
C HIS A 72 -17.22 27.31 -18.30
N LEU A 73 -16.74 26.74 -19.41
CA LEU A 73 -17.24 25.44 -19.87
C LEU A 73 -16.86 24.30 -18.90
N ALA A 74 -15.67 24.35 -18.28
CA ALA A 74 -15.27 23.41 -17.25
C ALA A 74 -16.20 23.51 -16.02
N SER A 75 -16.45 24.73 -15.52
CA SER A 75 -17.36 24.96 -14.40
C SER A 75 -18.80 24.52 -14.71
N PHE A 76 -19.27 24.75 -15.92
CA PHE A 76 -20.60 24.33 -16.39
C PHE A 76 -20.73 22.79 -16.42
N MET A 77 -19.73 22.08 -16.94
CA MET A 77 -19.73 20.59 -16.95
C MET A 77 -19.68 20.01 -15.55
N ILE A 78 -18.86 20.60 -14.66
CA ILE A 78 -18.78 20.19 -13.26
C ILE A 78 -20.12 20.41 -12.55
N SER A 79 -20.80 21.52 -12.81
CA SER A 79 -22.10 21.83 -12.19
C SER A 79 -23.20 20.87 -12.65
N ILE A 80 -23.24 20.53 -13.96
CA ILE A 80 -24.21 19.54 -14.45
C ILE A 80 -23.91 18.14 -13.81
N ASP A 81 -22.67 17.72 -13.78
CA ASP A 81 -22.29 16.42 -13.23
C ASP A 81 -22.64 16.26 -11.74
N ARG A 82 -22.46 17.35 -10.96
CA ARG A 82 -22.69 17.33 -9.51
C ARG A 82 -24.14 17.64 -9.10
N GLU A 83 -24.80 18.58 -9.78
CA GLU A 83 -26.12 19.06 -9.37
C GLU A 83 -27.28 18.39 -10.11
N LYS A 84 -27.05 17.95 -11.34
CA LYS A 84 -28.07 17.35 -12.22
C LYS A 84 -27.51 16.19 -13.05
N PRO A 85 -26.91 15.18 -12.42
CA PRO A 85 -26.30 14.06 -13.14
C PRO A 85 -27.27 13.32 -14.06
N GLU A 86 -28.56 13.36 -13.75
CA GLU A 86 -29.60 12.77 -14.58
C GLU A 86 -29.67 13.35 -16.01
N LEU A 87 -29.22 14.58 -16.20
CA LEU A 87 -29.17 15.21 -17.54
C LEU A 87 -28.09 14.60 -18.44
N LEU A 88 -27.06 13.96 -17.84
CA LEU A 88 -25.97 13.32 -18.54
C LEU A 88 -26.04 11.77 -18.48
N ALA A 89 -27.00 11.22 -17.72
CA ALA A 89 -27.11 9.79 -17.48
C ALA A 89 -27.34 8.93 -18.74
N SER A 90 -27.83 9.52 -19.82
CA SER A 90 -28.06 8.85 -21.11
C SER A 90 -26.88 8.96 -22.08
N LEU A 91 -25.81 9.69 -21.70
CA LEU A 91 -24.68 9.90 -22.59
C LEU A 91 -23.64 8.78 -22.42
N ASP A 92 -23.25 8.15 -23.53
CA ASP A 92 -22.04 7.41 -23.62
C ASP A 92 -20.85 8.33 -23.33
N ASN A 93 -19.80 7.86 -22.66
CA ASN A 93 -18.56 8.61 -22.30
C ASN A 93 -17.83 9.21 -23.52
N ARG A 94 -18.53 9.89 -24.41
CA ARG A 94 -18.00 10.49 -25.65
C ARG A 94 -18.02 12.01 -25.57
N MET A 95 -16.90 12.61 -25.95
CA MET A 95 -16.74 14.06 -26.06
C MET A 95 -17.72 14.69 -27.07
N PRO A 96 -18.09 15.98 -26.91
CA PRO A 96 -18.95 16.69 -27.88
C PRO A 96 -18.41 16.55 -29.30
N LEU A 97 -19.27 16.11 -30.20
CA LEU A 97 -18.89 15.80 -31.57
C LEU A 97 -18.38 17.01 -32.36
N LYS A 98 -18.91 18.23 -32.05
CA LYS A 98 -18.50 19.44 -32.78
C LYS A 98 -18.82 20.72 -32.00
N HIS A 99 -17.94 21.70 -32.05
CA HIS A 99 -18.18 23.05 -31.55
C HIS A 99 -18.99 23.87 -32.59
N PRO A 100 -19.93 24.72 -32.23
CA PRO A 100 -20.77 25.51 -33.19
C PRO A 100 -19.94 26.34 -34.17
N VAL A 101 -18.86 26.96 -33.69
CA VAL A 101 -17.94 27.75 -34.54
C VAL A 101 -17.15 26.85 -35.49
N ALA A 102 -16.78 25.65 -35.02
CA ALA A 102 -16.09 24.64 -35.86
C ALA A 102 -17.06 24.06 -36.91
N VAL A 103 -18.33 23.87 -36.55
CA VAL A 103 -19.37 23.43 -37.53
C VAL A 103 -19.63 24.51 -38.55
N ARG A 104 -19.73 25.80 -38.15
CA ARG A 104 -19.87 26.93 -39.10
C ARG A 104 -18.64 27.02 -40.03
N ARG A 105 -17.43 26.90 -39.48
CA ARG A 105 -16.19 26.88 -40.29
C ARG A 105 -16.16 25.66 -41.20
N LYS A 106 -16.64 24.51 -40.76
CA LYS A 106 -16.72 23.29 -41.57
C LYS A 106 -17.79 23.36 -42.65
N ASN A 107 -18.94 24.00 -42.37
CA ASN A 107 -19.98 24.23 -43.38
C ASN A 107 -19.53 25.26 -44.42
N ILE A 108 -18.80 26.30 -44.00
CA ILE A 108 -18.17 27.25 -44.94
C ILE A 108 -17.01 26.53 -45.71
N LYS A 109 -16.23 25.68 -45.02
CA LYS A 109 -15.25 24.83 -45.71
C LYS A 109 -15.94 23.78 -46.60
N ALA A 110 -17.05 23.18 -46.22
CA ALA A 110 -17.79 22.24 -47.06
C ALA A 110 -18.52 22.90 -48.24
N GLN A 111 -18.97 24.16 -48.12
CA GLN A 111 -19.41 24.94 -49.27
C GLN A 111 -18.27 25.33 -50.22
N ILE A 112 -17.10 25.63 -49.67
CA ILE A 112 -15.85 25.81 -50.39
C ILE A 112 -15.28 24.46 -50.90
N GLU A 113 -15.53 23.35 -50.20
CA GLU A 113 -15.09 21.96 -50.47
C GLU A 113 -16.07 21.17 -51.33
N GLY A 114 -17.31 21.62 -51.51
CA GLY A 114 -18.28 21.09 -52.46
C GLY A 114 -17.80 21.34 -53.93
N GLU A 115 -16.98 22.33 -54.13
CA GLU A 115 -16.28 22.59 -55.38
C GLU A 115 -14.90 21.91 -55.48
N LYS A 116 -14.47 21.06 -54.47
CA LYS A 116 -13.11 20.51 -54.34
C LYS A 116 -13.09 19.06 -53.85
N ARG A 117 -13.77 18.16 -54.53
CA ARG A 117 -13.54 16.71 -54.39
C ARG A 117 -12.77 16.17 -55.61
N ASP A 118 -11.53 16.65 -55.73
CA ASP A 118 -10.45 15.88 -56.40
C ASP A 118 -9.22 16.04 -55.53
N ARG A 119 -9.15 15.24 -54.48
CA ARG A 119 -8.02 15.14 -53.58
C ARG A 119 -7.31 13.82 -53.83
N GLY A 120 -6.11 13.88 -54.27
CA GLY A 120 -5.24 12.78 -54.62
C GLY A 120 -4.37 13.13 -55.81
N GLU A 121 -3.72 12.19 -56.41
CA GLU A 121 -2.92 12.35 -57.63
C GLU A 121 -3.61 13.17 -58.72
N GLY A 122 -4.95 13.24 -58.72
CA GLY A 122 -5.79 14.06 -59.56
C GLY A 122 -5.60 15.59 -59.45
N ALA A 123 -5.38 16.12 -58.21
CA ALA A 123 -5.23 17.58 -58.01
C ALA A 123 -3.93 18.09 -58.64
N ALA A 124 -2.81 17.36 -58.52
CA ALA A 124 -1.56 17.70 -59.16
C ALA A 124 -1.69 17.59 -60.71
N GLN A 125 -2.40 16.58 -61.22
CA GLN A 125 -2.67 16.42 -62.67
C GLN A 125 -3.64 17.50 -63.19
N THR A 126 -4.63 17.92 -62.43
CA THR A 126 -5.54 19.01 -62.82
C THR A 126 -4.80 20.37 -62.91
N ILE A 127 -3.89 20.62 -61.94
CA ILE A 127 -3.00 21.77 -62.01
C ILE A 127 -2.12 21.68 -63.22
N LEU A 128 -1.54 20.51 -63.52
CA LEU A 128 -0.73 20.25 -64.73
C LEU A 128 -1.48 20.42 -66.04
N SER A 129 -2.77 20.03 -66.08
CA SER A 129 -3.59 20.22 -67.28
C SER A 129 -3.96 21.72 -67.56
N HIS A 130 -4.09 22.51 -66.52
CA HIS A 130 -4.30 23.95 -66.62
C HIS A 130 -3.01 24.72 -66.91
N LEU A 131 -1.84 24.14 -66.60
CA LEU A 131 -0.52 24.70 -66.82
C LEU A 131 -0.03 24.66 -68.27
N LYS A 132 -0.82 24.19 -69.20
CA LYS A 132 -0.49 24.24 -70.68
C LYS A 132 -0.44 25.61 -71.27
N GLY A 133 -0.71 26.66 -70.48
CA GLY A 133 -0.64 28.05 -70.87
C GLY A 133 0.34 28.82 -69.94
N ASN A 134 0.99 29.82 -70.46
CA ASN A 134 2.02 30.66 -69.84
C ASN A 134 1.72 31.11 -68.40
N ILE A 135 2.32 30.43 -67.39
CA ILE A 135 2.30 30.85 -65.99
C ILE A 135 3.36 31.94 -65.81
N GLN A 136 2.92 33.11 -65.29
CA GLN A 136 3.86 34.20 -65.08
C GLN A 136 4.52 34.17 -63.68
N SER A 137 3.82 33.70 -62.65
CA SER A 137 4.42 33.55 -61.33
C SER A 137 3.68 32.51 -60.44
N VAL A 138 4.42 31.93 -59.53
CA VAL A 138 3.89 30.99 -58.52
C VAL A 138 4.25 31.56 -57.13
N ARG A 139 3.27 31.72 -56.25
CA ARG A 139 3.50 32.08 -54.85
C ARG A 139 3.04 30.95 -53.93
N LEU A 140 3.91 30.56 -53.00
CA LEU A 140 3.62 29.60 -51.98
C LEU A 140 3.38 30.28 -50.65
N LEU A 141 2.23 30.04 -50.04
CA LEU A 141 1.88 30.54 -48.74
C LEU A 141 1.64 29.34 -47.80
N ALA A 142 2.51 29.10 -46.88
CA ALA A 142 2.38 28.02 -45.94
C ALA A 142 1.30 28.39 -44.88
N ASN A 143 0.36 27.49 -44.62
CA ASN A 143 -0.72 27.69 -43.67
C ASN A 143 -1.03 26.38 -42.95
N GLY A 144 -0.13 26.00 -42.02
CA GLY A 144 -0.21 24.74 -41.31
C GLY A 144 0.18 23.54 -42.20
N PRO A 145 -0.54 22.37 -42.07
CA PRO A 145 -0.19 21.16 -42.81
C PRO A 145 -0.45 21.25 -44.34
N THR A 146 -1.07 22.35 -44.79
CA THR A 146 -1.37 22.55 -46.19
C THR A 146 -0.68 23.80 -46.71
N MET A 147 -0.27 23.75 -47.97
CA MET A 147 0.36 24.86 -48.66
C MET A 147 -0.60 25.44 -49.71
N LYS A 148 -0.79 26.74 -49.67
CA LYS A 148 -1.58 27.47 -50.65
C LYS A 148 -0.64 27.85 -51.81
N VAL A 149 -0.90 27.24 -52.98
CA VAL A 149 -0.20 27.58 -54.22
C VAL A 149 -1.03 28.61 -55.00
N ARG A 150 -0.53 29.79 -55.18
CA ARG A 150 -1.14 30.86 -55.97
C ARG A 150 -0.43 30.94 -57.34
N LEU A 151 -1.17 30.69 -58.38
CA LEU A 151 -0.66 30.80 -59.75
C LEU A 151 -1.16 32.09 -60.37
N GLU A 152 -0.28 32.87 -60.99
CA GLU A 152 -0.63 34.03 -61.81
C GLU A 152 -0.56 33.57 -63.27
N ILE A 153 -1.73 33.55 -63.92
CA ILE A 153 -1.89 33.05 -65.30
C ILE A 153 -1.76 34.24 -66.28
N LYS A 154 -2.26 35.38 -65.90
CA LYS A 154 -2.12 36.70 -66.59
C LYS A 154 -1.87 37.78 -65.55
N PRO A 155 -1.26 38.92 -65.92
CA PRO A 155 -1.03 39.99 -64.95
C PRO A 155 -2.33 40.37 -64.23
N GLY A 156 -2.36 40.16 -62.87
CA GLY A 156 -3.49 40.41 -62.00
C GLY A 156 -4.55 39.32 -61.90
N GLU A 157 -4.46 38.20 -62.64
CA GLU A 157 -5.42 37.08 -62.60
C GLU A 157 -4.80 35.89 -61.85
N TYR A 158 -5.26 35.63 -60.63
CA TYR A 158 -4.71 34.62 -59.73
C TYR A 158 -5.65 33.45 -59.52
N THR A 159 -5.13 32.23 -59.61
CA THR A 159 -5.82 31.02 -59.20
C THR A 159 -5.14 30.41 -57.97
N ASN A 160 -5.91 30.04 -56.95
CA ASN A 160 -5.37 29.49 -55.71
C ASN A 160 -5.68 28.01 -55.58
N TYR A 161 -4.65 27.20 -55.30
CA TYR A 161 -4.78 25.78 -54.99
C TYR A 161 -4.31 25.55 -53.55
N HIS A 162 -4.89 24.56 -52.86
CA HIS A 162 -4.46 24.12 -51.56
C HIS A 162 -3.95 22.69 -51.69
N LEU A 163 -2.64 22.50 -51.58
CA LEU A 163 -1.96 21.20 -51.66
C LEU A 163 -1.51 20.78 -50.26
N GLU A 164 -1.47 19.48 -50.03
CA GLU A 164 -0.71 18.97 -48.89
C GLU A 164 0.78 19.25 -49.12
N LEU A 165 1.56 19.30 -48.04
CA LEU A 165 2.95 19.72 -48.14
C LEU A 165 3.78 18.84 -49.06
N ASP A 166 3.58 17.51 -49.01
CA ASP A 166 4.30 16.56 -49.82
C ASP A 166 3.93 16.68 -51.30
N ASP A 167 2.67 16.94 -51.62
CA ASP A 167 2.23 17.19 -52.99
C ASP A 167 2.76 18.51 -53.56
N ALA A 168 2.85 19.54 -52.73
CA ALA A 168 3.48 20.79 -53.13
C ALA A 168 4.97 20.63 -53.41
N ALA A 169 5.68 19.82 -52.63
CA ALA A 169 7.09 19.51 -52.84
C ALA A 169 7.29 18.71 -54.14
N LYS A 170 6.47 17.65 -54.35
CA LYS A 170 6.50 16.84 -55.60
C LYS A 170 6.16 17.66 -56.83
N PHE A 171 5.19 18.57 -56.72
CA PHE A 171 4.85 19.50 -57.80
C PHE A 171 6.05 20.40 -58.18
N LEU A 172 6.77 20.98 -57.19
CA LEU A 172 7.93 21.80 -57.48
C LEU A 172 9.11 21.01 -58.02
N LEU A 173 9.34 19.77 -57.57
CA LEU A 173 10.36 18.89 -58.11
C LEU A 173 10.11 18.54 -59.59
N SER A 174 8.84 18.37 -59.99
CA SER A 174 8.46 18.05 -61.36
C SER A 174 8.52 19.29 -62.30
N HIS A 175 8.61 20.53 -61.75
CA HIS A 175 8.61 21.77 -62.49
C HIS A 175 9.76 22.72 -62.09
N PRO A 176 11.04 22.34 -62.30
CA PRO A 176 12.18 23.09 -61.80
C PRO A 176 12.37 24.52 -62.42
N LYS A 177 11.61 24.83 -63.45
CA LYS A 177 11.66 26.13 -64.11
C LYS A 177 10.68 27.17 -63.56
N LEU A 178 9.81 26.81 -62.66
CA LEU A 178 8.88 27.73 -61.99
C LEU A 178 9.66 28.60 -60.98
N THR A 179 9.82 29.85 -61.28
CA THR A 179 10.41 30.84 -60.37
C THR A 179 9.32 31.38 -59.44
N THR A 180 9.55 31.30 -58.12
CA THR A 180 8.66 31.89 -57.13
C THR A 180 9.08 33.34 -56.86
N ALA A 181 8.17 34.27 -57.06
CA ALA A 181 8.32 35.66 -56.64
C ALA A 181 7.39 35.94 -55.47
N SER A 182 7.93 35.99 -54.26
CA SER A 182 7.27 36.62 -53.12
C SER A 182 8.32 37.42 -52.35
N ASP A 183 7.93 38.57 -51.79
CA ASP A 183 8.82 39.38 -50.99
C ASP A 183 9.33 38.70 -49.73
N GLU A 184 8.60 37.67 -49.28
CA GLU A 184 8.93 36.86 -48.10
C GLU A 184 9.78 35.61 -48.47
N ILE A 185 9.78 35.14 -49.74
CA ILE A 185 10.49 33.94 -50.14
C ILE A 185 11.27 34.18 -51.45
N LYS A 186 12.50 34.66 -51.36
CA LYS A 186 13.33 35.06 -52.51
C LYS A 186 13.74 33.94 -53.44
N GLN A 187 13.84 32.68 -53.00
CA GLN A 187 14.07 31.51 -53.85
C GLN A 187 13.64 30.24 -53.11
N LEU A 188 12.60 29.55 -53.62
CA LEU A 188 12.25 28.20 -53.14
C LEU A 188 13.13 27.20 -53.86
N LYS A 189 14.04 26.58 -53.09
CA LYS A 189 14.87 25.48 -53.59
C LYS A 189 14.38 24.17 -52.95
N VAL A 190 14.24 23.14 -53.75
CA VAL A 190 14.06 21.78 -53.25
C VAL A 190 15.44 21.14 -53.16
N PHE A 191 15.85 20.83 -51.94
CA PHE A 191 17.12 20.19 -51.69
C PHE A 191 16.97 18.68 -51.70
N ASN A 192 17.72 18.01 -52.61
CA ASN A 192 17.80 16.55 -52.61
C ASN A 192 18.70 16.02 -51.48
N VAL A 193 18.49 16.49 -50.27
CA VAL A 193 19.28 16.10 -49.11
C VAL A 193 18.37 15.42 -48.14
N THR A 194 18.77 14.25 -47.67
CA THR A 194 17.98 13.45 -46.77
C THR A 194 18.06 14.02 -45.36
N ALA A 195 16.93 14.43 -44.81
CA ALA A 195 16.81 14.87 -43.41
C ALA A 195 16.44 13.69 -42.50
N ILE A 196 16.98 13.68 -41.29
CA ILE A 196 16.72 12.62 -40.31
C ILE A 196 15.84 13.18 -39.22
N ARG A 197 14.72 12.52 -38.95
CA ARG A 197 13.84 12.80 -37.79
C ARG A 197 14.39 12.15 -36.54
N GLY A 198 14.33 12.87 -35.41
CA GLY A 198 14.71 12.30 -34.12
C GLY A 198 14.42 13.20 -32.96
N THR A 199 14.86 12.79 -31.78
CA THR A 199 14.68 13.54 -30.54
C THR A 199 16.04 14.03 -30.04
N ARG A 200 16.12 15.30 -29.70
CA ARG A 200 17.27 15.90 -29.03
C ARG A 200 16.98 16.07 -27.56
N ILE A 201 17.86 15.57 -26.70
CA ILE A 201 17.80 15.70 -25.27
C ILE A 201 19.04 16.45 -24.80
N TYR A 202 18.83 17.59 -24.17
CA TYR A 202 19.93 18.45 -23.72
C TYR A 202 19.60 19.08 -22.38
N GLN A 203 20.63 19.51 -21.66
CA GLN A 203 20.54 20.24 -20.43
C GLN A 203 20.51 21.74 -20.73
N GLU A 204 19.43 22.43 -20.34
CA GLU A 204 19.27 23.87 -20.54
C GLU A 204 19.98 24.67 -19.42
N ASP A 205 19.88 24.17 -18.16
CA ASP A 205 20.57 24.64 -16.98
C ASP A 205 20.78 23.49 -15.98
N ASP A 206 21.35 23.76 -14.80
CA ASP A 206 21.63 22.73 -13.78
C ASP A 206 20.40 21.98 -13.29
N GLU A 207 19.21 22.50 -13.50
CA GLU A 207 17.97 21.97 -12.96
C GLU A 207 16.98 21.57 -14.06
N LYS A 208 17.27 21.84 -15.34
CA LYS A 208 16.32 21.60 -16.45
C LYS A 208 16.91 20.73 -17.53
N VAL A 209 16.20 19.66 -17.83
CA VAL A 209 16.43 18.81 -19.00
C VAL A 209 15.31 19.03 -20.01
N VAL A 210 15.68 19.18 -21.27
CA VAL A 210 14.77 19.44 -22.37
C VAL A 210 14.83 18.30 -23.37
N ALA A 211 13.68 17.71 -23.65
CA ALA A 211 13.48 16.81 -24.79
C ALA A 211 12.68 17.54 -25.87
N GLU A 212 13.24 17.63 -27.07
CA GLU A 212 12.55 18.24 -28.19
C GLU A 212 12.67 17.42 -29.46
N ARG A 213 11.59 17.42 -30.26
CA ARG A 213 11.65 16.83 -31.59
C ARG A 213 12.46 17.71 -32.53
N VAL A 214 13.36 17.07 -33.24
CA VAL A 214 14.24 17.77 -34.18
C VAL A 214 14.31 17.06 -35.53
N VAL A 215 14.54 17.84 -36.55
CA VAL A 215 14.96 17.33 -37.87
C VAL A 215 16.42 17.72 -38.07
N VAL A 216 17.26 16.75 -38.37
CA VAL A 216 18.68 17.00 -38.66
C VAL A 216 18.80 17.15 -40.16
N ILE A 217 19.30 18.29 -40.58
CA ILE A 217 19.46 18.65 -41.97
C ILE A 217 20.96 18.73 -42.27
N PRO A 218 21.51 17.90 -43.17
CA PRO A 218 22.87 18.01 -43.61
C PRO A 218 23.04 19.26 -44.49
N HIS A 219 24.07 20.06 -44.23
CA HIS A 219 24.42 21.21 -45.04
C HIS A 219 25.34 20.80 -46.21
N PRO A 220 25.02 21.14 -47.46
CA PRO A 220 25.98 20.98 -48.54
C PRO A 220 27.15 21.97 -48.31
N PRO A 221 28.42 21.57 -48.62
CA PRO A 221 29.61 22.35 -48.35
C PRO A 221 29.61 23.79 -48.87
N ALA A 222 28.94 24.06 -49.98
CA ALA A 222 28.84 25.41 -50.57
C ALA A 222 27.85 26.34 -49.86
N ALA A 223 26.97 25.86 -48.98
CA ALA A 223 26.06 26.69 -48.22
C ALA A 223 26.69 27.17 -46.89
N PHE A 224 27.75 26.52 -46.48
CA PHE A 224 28.44 26.81 -45.22
C PHE A 224 29.35 28.02 -45.27
N SER A 225 30.01 28.27 -46.40
CA SER A 225 30.87 29.44 -46.58
C SER A 225 30.12 30.78 -46.50
N ARG A 226 28.79 30.80 -46.74
CA ARG A 226 27.95 31.99 -46.62
C ARG A 226 27.32 32.17 -45.20
N LEU A 227 27.28 31.12 -44.39
CA LEU A 227 26.78 31.16 -43.01
C LEU A 227 27.86 31.56 -42.01
N ALA A 228 29.15 31.30 -42.31
CA ALA A 228 30.29 31.71 -41.47
C ALA A 228 30.55 33.21 -41.51
N GLU A 229 30.05 33.95 -42.52
CA GLU A 229 30.20 35.39 -42.65
C GLU A 229 29.13 36.27 -41.99
N LYS A 230 28.10 35.65 -41.39
CA LYS A 230 27.09 36.39 -40.62
C LYS A 230 26.91 35.75 -39.25
N ASP A 231 27.16 36.57 -38.23
CA ASP A 231 26.84 36.31 -36.82
C ASP A 231 25.37 35.92 -36.65
N HIS A 232 25.05 34.63 -36.84
CA HIS A 232 23.76 34.09 -36.49
C HIS A 232 23.85 33.36 -35.16
N PRO A 233 22.97 33.68 -34.18
CA PRO A 233 23.02 33.13 -32.83
C PRO A 233 22.55 31.66 -32.75
N HIS A 234 22.65 30.91 -33.82
CA HIS A 234 22.38 29.48 -33.82
C HIS A 234 23.67 28.72 -33.64
N SER A 235 24.05 28.57 -32.39
CA SER A 235 25.22 27.80 -31.98
C SER A 235 25.19 26.41 -32.63
N ILE A 236 26.08 26.20 -33.55
CA ILE A 236 26.51 24.89 -33.99
C ILE A 236 27.24 24.29 -32.80
N PHE A 237 26.68 23.19 -32.22
CA PHE A 237 27.36 22.51 -31.13
C PHE A 237 28.58 21.75 -31.69
N PRO A 238 29.81 22.15 -31.40
CA PRO A 238 31.00 21.51 -31.98
C PRO A 238 31.10 20.01 -31.65
N GLU A 239 30.50 19.61 -30.56
CA GLU A 239 30.56 18.24 -30.03
C GLU A 239 29.53 17.29 -30.62
N SER A 240 28.38 17.79 -31.13
CA SER A 240 27.45 16.99 -31.89
C SER A 240 27.99 16.55 -33.25
N HIS A 241 28.95 17.29 -33.79
CA HIS A 241 29.67 16.91 -34.98
C HIS A 241 30.44 15.58 -34.85
N LYS A 242 31.07 15.32 -33.71
CA LYS A 242 31.82 14.08 -33.47
C LYS A 242 30.93 12.85 -33.35
N MET A 243 29.68 13.01 -32.98
CA MET A 243 28.70 11.88 -32.90
C MET A 243 28.12 11.54 -34.28
N LEU A 244 27.82 12.53 -35.09
CA LEU A 244 27.22 12.32 -36.42
C LEU A 244 28.24 11.81 -37.41
N THR A 245 29.49 12.22 -37.31
CA THR A 245 30.59 11.65 -38.12
C THR A 245 30.90 10.19 -37.82
N ARG A 246 30.46 9.65 -36.70
CA ARG A 246 30.53 8.21 -36.37
C ARG A 246 29.44 7.39 -37.03
N LEU A 247 28.32 7.99 -37.42
CA LEU A 247 27.22 7.32 -38.10
C LEU A 247 27.39 7.21 -39.63
N GLU A 248 28.32 7.94 -40.22
CA GLU A 248 28.63 7.82 -41.64
C GLU A 248 29.97 7.08 -41.84
N PRO A 249 29.99 5.88 -42.47
CA PRO A 249 31.23 5.11 -42.68
C PRO A 249 32.10 5.62 -43.83
N LYS A 250 31.73 6.67 -44.54
CA LYS A 250 32.50 7.16 -45.69
C LYS A 250 32.69 8.67 -45.61
N GLY A 251 33.70 9.04 -44.84
CA GLY A 251 34.10 10.37 -44.53
C GLY A 251 34.17 11.40 -45.63
N LYS A 252 33.49 12.48 -45.45
CA LYS A 252 33.89 13.86 -45.69
C LYS A 252 33.16 14.69 -44.67
N ASP A 253 33.84 15.62 -43.99
CA ASP A 253 33.31 16.49 -42.96
C ASP A 253 32.00 17.16 -43.42
N GLY A 254 30.87 16.55 -43.06
CA GLY A 254 29.55 17.11 -43.30
C GLY A 254 29.07 17.89 -42.06
N TYR A 255 28.55 19.07 -42.29
CA TYR A 255 27.94 19.88 -41.25
C TYR A 255 26.45 19.57 -41.17
N PHE A 256 25.89 19.55 -39.97
CA PHE A 256 24.49 19.25 -39.72
C PHE A 256 23.85 20.36 -38.91
N GLU A 257 22.60 20.67 -39.18
CA GLU A 257 21.80 21.61 -38.41
C GLU A 257 20.65 20.88 -37.72
N PHE A 258 20.51 21.08 -36.39
CA PHE A 258 19.35 20.65 -35.64
C PHE A 258 18.26 21.69 -35.74
N VAL A 259 17.14 21.30 -36.34
CA VAL A 259 16.01 22.20 -36.49
C VAL A 259 14.90 21.75 -35.52
N SER A 260 14.71 22.53 -34.44
CA SER A 260 13.62 22.30 -33.48
C SER A 260 12.26 22.56 -34.13
N LEU A 261 11.28 21.67 -33.89
CA LEU A 261 9.95 21.76 -34.48
C LEU A 261 9.03 22.67 -33.64
N LYS A 262 9.41 23.92 -33.37
CA LYS A 262 8.54 24.85 -32.64
C LYS A 262 7.29 25.16 -33.45
N ALA A 263 6.12 25.18 -32.79
CA ALA A 263 4.87 25.55 -33.41
C ALA A 263 4.96 26.97 -34.04
N GLY A 264 4.54 27.08 -35.29
CA GLY A 264 4.39 28.34 -36.00
C GLY A 264 5.49 28.69 -37.02
N HIS A 265 6.63 28.01 -37.04
CA HIS A 265 7.74 28.34 -37.92
C HIS A 265 8.18 27.25 -38.91
N LYS A 266 7.59 26.06 -38.83
CA LYS A 266 8.07 24.90 -39.58
C LYS A 266 6.91 23.96 -39.92
N TYR A 267 6.92 23.41 -41.12
CA TYR A 267 5.86 22.59 -41.64
C TYR A 267 6.43 21.22 -41.97
N LEU A 268 5.76 20.17 -41.47
CA LEU A 268 6.18 18.78 -41.62
C LEU A 268 5.12 17.99 -42.39
N GLY A 269 5.50 17.47 -43.57
CA GLY A 269 4.75 16.47 -44.28
C GLY A 269 5.24 15.04 -43.95
N LYS A 270 4.76 14.02 -44.70
CA LYS A 270 5.19 12.63 -44.51
C LYS A 270 6.58 12.40 -45.08
N GLU A 271 6.87 12.94 -46.28
CA GLU A 271 8.10 12.75 -47.03
C GLU A 271 8.97 14.02 -47.04
N TYR A 272 8.36 15.19 -46.87
CA TYR A 272 9.06 16.46 -47.01
C TYR A 272 8.84 17.35 -45.78
N PHE A 273 9.84 18.18 -45.52
CA PHE A 273 9.86 19.19 -44.50
C PHE A 273 10.08 20.55 -45.13
N TYR A 274 9.28 21.55 -44.74
CA TYR A 274 9.39 22.90 -45.24
C TYR A 274 9.90 23.88 -44.17
N LEU A 275 11.00 24.55 -44.45
CA LEU A 275 11.50 25.66 -43.65
C LEU A 275 11.25 26.97 -44.43
N PRO A 276 10.47 27.91 -43.85
CA PRO A 276 10.41 29.27 -44.41
C PRO A 276 11.82 29.80 -44.60
N GLU A 277 12.08 30.50 -45.69
CA GLU A 277 13.38 31.06 -46.11
C GLU A 277 14.44 30.04 -46.64
N ARG A 278 14.32 28.73 -46.34
CA ARG A 278 15.30 27.72 -46.74
C ARG A 278 14.77 26.67 -47.75
N GLY A 279 13.48 26.55 -47.91
CA GLY A 279 12.85 25.66 -48.89
C GLY A 279 12.44 24.27 -48.31
N PHE A 280 12.26 23.30 -49.25
CA PHE A 280 11.86 21.95 -48.94
C PHE A 280 13.06 21.03 -48.71
N TRP A 281 12.90 20.10 -47.80
CA TRP A 281 13.89 19.11 -47.46
C TRP A 281 13.24 17.74 -47.46
N LYS A 282 13.83 16.76 -48.12
CA LYS A 282 13.33 15.38 -48.15
C LYS A 282 13.68 14.69 -46.84
N LEU A 283 12.69 13.97 -46.27
CA LEU A 283 12.86 13.18 -45.05
C LEU A 283 13.35 11.76 -45.42
N THR A 284 14.21 11.17 -44.61
CA THR A 284 14.58 9.75 -44.78
C THR A 284 13.40 8.86 -44.50
N ASP A 285 13.26 7.78 -45.29
CA ASP A 285 12.35 6.68 -45.04
C ASP A 285 12.87 5.82 -43.88
N GLY A 286 12.90 6.35 -42.64
CA GLY A 286 13.07 5.58 -41.42
C GLY A 286 11.68 5.29 -40.84
N ASP A 287 11.46 4.09 -40.34
CA ASP A 287 10.25 3.75 -39.58
C ASP A 287 10.05 4.70 -38.40
N VAL A 288 9.36 5.79 -38.66
CA VAL A 288 8.96 6.72 -37.62
C VAL A 288 7.70 6.13 -36.99
N SER A 289 7.79 5.70 -35.74
CA SER A 289 6.66 5.14 -35.04
C SER A 289 5.51 6.17 -34.92
N SER A 290 4.27 5.70 -34.84
CA SER A 290 3.09 6.55 -34.66
C SER A 290 3.21 7.44 -33.40
N LEU A 291 3.91 6.97 -32.39
CA LEU A 291 4.22 7.67 -31.14
C LEU A 291 4.97 8.98 -31.34
N TRP A 292 5.85 9.08 -32.36
CA TRP A 292 6.58 10.33 -32.63
C TRP A 292 5.64 11.52 -32.94
N ASN A 293 4.46 11.27 -33.50
CA ASN A 293 3.47 12.31 -33.80
C ASN A 293 2.66 12.70 -32.55
N ASP A 294 2.56 11.84 -31.55
CA ASP A 294 1.77 12.03 -30.32
C ASP A 294 2.57 12.72 -29.21
N LEU A 295 3.89 12.69 -29.29
CA LEU A 295 4.76 13.34 -28.33
C LEU A 295 4.73 14.88 -28.49
N PRO A 296 4.80 15.64 -27.36
CA PRO A 296 4.89 17.09 -27.42
C PRO A 296 6.16 17.54 -28.14
N ILE A 297 6.06 18.59 -28.94
CA ILE A 297 7.17 19.12 -29.78
C ILE A 297 8.37 19.50 -28.92
N ARG A 298 8.16 20.08 -27.73
CA ARG A 298 9.18 20.40 -26.76
C ARG A 298 8.62 20.20 -25.36
N LYS A 299 9.31 19.41 -24.55
CA LYS A 299 8.98 19.16 -23.15
C LYS A 299 10.16 19.55 -22.29
N VAL A 300 9.92 20.41 -21.31
CA VAL A 300 10.94 20.87 -20.34
C VAL A 300 10.64 20.17 -19.03
N PHE A 301 11.59 19.40 -18.56
CA PHE A 301 11.58 18.78 -17.26
C PHE A 301 12.36 19.67 -16.29
N LYS A 302 11.81 19.91 -15.10
CA LYS A 302 12.45 20.76 -14.09
C LYS A 302 12.67 19.97 -12.82
N GLU A 303 13.77 20.19 -12.15
CA GLU A 303 14.08 19.63 -10.84
C GLU A 303 13.92 18.08 -10.79
N ASP A 304 13.09 17.57 -9.88
CA ASP A 304 12.82 16.12 -9.73
C ASP A 304 12.27 15.47 -11.00
N ALA A 305 11.51 16.22 -11.81
CA ALA A 305 11.01 15.70 -13.08
C ALA A 305 12.14 15.43 -14.09
N SER A 306 13.25 16.18 -14.00
CA SER A 306 14.46 15.91 -14.81
C SER A 306 15.10 14.58 -14.44
N ALA A 307 15.22 14.31 -13.14
CA ALA A 307 15.76 13.04 -12.64
C ALA A 307 14.85 11.85 -12.99
N ASN A 308 13.54 11.99 -12.78
CA ASN A 308 12.56 10.95 -13.14
C ASN A 308 12.56 10.67 -14.65
N PHE A 309 12.71 11.71 -15.48
CA PHE A 309 12.82 11.53 -16.92
C PHE A 309 14.06 10.72 -17.31
N ILE A 310 15.20 11.01 -16.70
CA ILE A 310 16.44 10.28 -16.95
C ILE A 310 16.30 8.80 -16.48
N GLN A 311 15.58 8.55 -15.39
CA GLN A 311 15.39 7.20 -14.82
C GLN A 311 14.37 6.36 -15.61
N ASP A 312 13.17 6.92 -15.87
CA ASP A 312 11.99 6.12 -16.22
C ASP A 312 11.64 6.22 -17.71
N ASN A 313 11.86 7.38 -18.34
CA ASN A 313 11.34 7.66 -19.68
C ASN A 313 12.41 7.72 -20.77
N PHE A 314 13.68 7.55 -20.42
CA PHE A 314 14.75 7.62 -21.40
C PHE A 314 14.63 6.52 -22.46
N PHE A 315 14.17 5.34 -22.06
CA PHE A 315 13.97 4.18 -22.94
C PHE A 315 12.79 4.33 -23.91
N GLU A 316 11.73 5.06 -23.54
CA GLU A 316 10.60 5.30 -24.45
C GLU A 316 11.05 6.12 -25.66
N TYR A 317 11.91 7.11 -25.47
CA TYR A 317 12.42 7.93 -26.55
C TYR A 317 13.49 7.23 -27.42
N ILE A 318 14.19 6.23 -26.88
CA ILE A 318 15.20 5.45 -27.64
C ILE A 318 14.57 4.63 -28.75
N ASN A 319 13.34 4.14 -28.54
CA ASN A 319 12.65 3.28 -29.52
C ASN A 319 12.00 4.05 -30.68
N GLU A 320 12.04 5.39 -30.66
CA GLU A 320 11.29 6.23 -31.60
C GLU A 320 12.15 6.90 -32.68
N GLY A 321 13.36 6.51 -32.83
CA GLY A 321 14.29 7.07 -33.82
C GLY A 321 15.62 7.51 -33.23
N PRO A 322 16.49 8.17 -33.99
CA PRO A 322 17.77 8.63 -33.51
C PRO A 322 17.63 9.62 -32.35
N ILE A 323 18.40 9.39 -31.28
CA ILE A 323 18.49 10.30 -30.14
C ILE A 323 19.84 11.00 -30.13
N TRP A 324 19.81 12.32 -30.04
CA TRP A 324 21.00 13.13 -29.83
C TRP A 324 21.04 13.63 -28.40
N LEU A 325 21.98 13.06 -27.64
CA LEU A 325 22.15 13.34 -26.24
C LEU A 325 23.32 14.33 -26.04
N ASP A 326 23.08 15.40 -25.25
CA ASP A 326 24.11 16.33 -24.80
C ASP A 326 25.22 15.59 -24.03
N GLN A 327 26.49 16.04 -24.16
CA GLN A 327 27.59 15.43 -23.43
C GLN A 327 27.40 15.48 -21.91
N ASN A 328 26.83 16.56 -21.39
CA ASN A 328 26.51 16.72 -19.97
C ASN A 328 25.52 15.70 -19.45
N LEU A 329 24.74 15.08 -20.33
CA LEU A 329 23.79 14.01 -19.97
C LEU A 329 24.33 12.61 -20.22
N LYS A 330 25.47 12.45 -20.91
CA LYS A 330 26.07 11.11 -21.16
C LYS A 330 26.60 10.45 -19.89
N GLY A 331 27.01 11.26 -18.91
CA GLY A 331 27.46 10.85 -17.58
C GLY A 331 26.37 10.94 -16.52
N ALA A 332 25.17 11.45 -16.88
CA ALA A 332 24.05 11.59 -15.96
C ALA A 332 23.51 10.21 -15.59
N ALA A 333 24.10 9.63 -14.57
CA ALA A 333 23.60 8.42 -13.96
C ALA A 333 22.79 8.80 -12.72
N ILE A 334 21.59 8.22 -12.59
CA ILE A 334 20.95 8.16 -11.27
C ILE A 334 21.69 7.07 -10.52
N GLU A 335 22.50 7.49 -9.56
CA GLU A 335 23.13 6.53 -8.68
C GLU A 335 22.08 5.84 -7.82
N SER A 336 22.31 4.56 -7.57
CA SER A 336 21.56 3.76 -6.61
C SER A 336 21.37 4.53 -5.30
N THR A 337 20.25 4.29 -4.62
CA THR A 337 19.94 4.94 -3.33
C THR A 337 21.17 4.90 -2.42
N PRO A 338 21.68 6.05 -1.96
CA PRO A 338 22.90 6.09 -1.17
C PRO A 338 22.71 5.33 0.13
N GLN A 339 23.74 4.61 0.55
CA GLN A 339 23.70 3.81 1.78
C GLN A 339 24.24 4.59 2.96
N LEU A 340 23.56 4.50 4.10
CA LEU A 340 24.04 5.06 5.37
C LEU A 340 25.21 4.22 5.88
N THR A 341 26.41 4.79 5.93
CA THR A 341 27.65 4.05 6.24
C THR A 341 28.29 4.44 7.56
N GLU A 342 28.08 5.65 8.03
CA GLU A 342 28.72 6.18 9.21
C GLU A 342 27.80 7.12 10.00
N ILE A 343 27.85 7.05 11.33
CA ILE A 343 27.12 7.96 12.22
C ILE A 343 28.12 8.65 13.14
N ARG A 344 28.46 9.90 12.85
CA ARG A 344 29.37 10.69 13.67
C ARG A 344 28.62 11.32 14.83
N ILE A 345 29.06 11.03 16.06
CA ILE A 345 28.44 11.56 17.26
C ILE A 345 29.31 12.68 17.83
N HIS A 346 28.75 13.87 17.93
CA HIS A 346 29.43 15.03 18.46
C HIS A 346 29.19 15.23 19.94
N LYS A 347 27.92 15.09 20.40
CA LYS A 347 27.54 15.35 21.77
C LYS A 347 26.31 14.53 22.15
N ALA A 348 26.22 14.17 23.44
CA ALA A 348 25.01 13.64 24.09
C ALA A 348 24.71 14.54 25.30
N ALA A 349 23.50 15.12 25.37
CA ALA A 349 23.07 15.99 26.47
C ALA A 349 21.55 15.93 26.62
N ASP A 350 21.07 15.86 27.88
CA ASP A 350 19.66 15.94 28.23
C ASP A 350 18.73 14.97 27.48
N GLY A 351 19.23 13.75 27.22
CA GLY A 351 18.48 12.72 26.47
C GLY A 351 18.46 12.89 24.95
N TRP A 352 19.22 13.87 24.43
CA TRP A 352 19.37 14.14 23.00
C TRP A 352 20.78 13.83 22.52
N PHE A 353 20.87 13.40 21.24
CA PHE A 353 22.12 13.13 20.55
C PHE A 353 22.28 14.10 19.38
N PHE A 354 23.46 14.66 19.25
CA PHE A 354 23.82 15.58 18.17
C PHE A 354 24.74 14.83 17.19
N LEU A 355 24.21 14.57 16.00
CA LEU A 355 24.78 13.60 15.06
C LEU A 355 25.00 14.23 13.68
N ASP A 356 25.96 13.66 12.95
CA ASP A 356 26.14 13.85 11.51
C ASP A 356 26.23 12.46 10.83
N PRO A 357 25.08 11.84 10.52
CA PRO A 357 25.06 10.60 9.76
C PRO A 357 25.51 10.84 8.31
N ARG A 358 26.31 9.93 7.79
CA ARG A 358 26.91 10.02 6.45
C ARG A 358 26.39 8.92 5.55
N TYR A 359 25.95 9.33 4.38
CA TYR A 359 25.58 8.45 3.29
C TYR A 359 26.72 8.35 2.28
N GLN A 360 26.98 7.15 1.78
CA GLN A 360 27.94 6.90 0.72
C GLN A 360 27.22 6.72 -0.61
N SER A 361 27.65 7.48 -1.62
CA SER A 361 27.21 7.33 -3.01
C SER A 361 28.46 7.25 -3.89
N GLY A 362 28.82 6.05 -4.35
CA GLY A 362 30.08 5.82 -5.04
C GLY A 362 31.28 6.15 -4.14
N GLN A 363 32.11 7.10 -4.55
CA GLN A 363 33.27 7.59 -3.76
C GLN A 363 32.95 8.79 -2.88
N GLU A 364 31.75 9.34 -2.94
CA GLU A 364 31.38 10.57 -2.25
C GLU A 364 30.60 10.32 -0.96
N SER A 365 30.92 11.09 0.09
CA SER A 365 30.24 11.07 1.38
C SER A 365 29.31 12.27 1.51
N ILE A 366 28.04 12.04 1.74
CA ILE A 366 26.97 13.05 1.79
C ILE A 366 26.44 13.12 3.22
N SER A 367 26.34 14.32 3.80
CA SER A 367 25.71 14.50 5.11
C SER A 367 24.22 14.30 5.02
N MET A 368 23.65 13.54 5.97
CA MET A 368 22.20 13.43 6.10
C MET A 368 21.53 14.78 6.34
N LEU A 369 22.21 15.71 6.98
CA LEU A 369 21.71 17.06 7.22
C LEU A 369 21.45 17.80 5.88
N ASP A 370 22.34 17.62 4.90
CA ASP A 370 22.17 18.23 3.57
C ASP A 370 20.95 17.64 2.87
N LEU A 371 20.78 16.32 2.93
CA LEU A 371 19.60 15.63 2.38
C LEU A 371 18.29 16.13 3.02
N VAL A 372 18.25 16.18 4.36
CA VAL A 372 17.10 16.70 5.13
C VAL A 372 16.80 18.16 4.77
N THR A 373 17.84 18.98 4.64
CA THR A 373 17.69 20.39 4.32
C THR A 373 17.14 20.62 2.92
N GLN A 374 17.62 19.87 1.93
CA GLN A 374 17.14 19.94 0.56
C GLN A 374 15.68 19.48 0.47
N PHE A 375 15.34 18.38 1.12
CA PHE A 375 13.97 17.88 1.15
C PHE A 375 13.00 18.86 1.85
N LYS A 376 13.33 19.34 3.05
CA LYS A 376 12.45 20.25 3.82
C LYS A 376 12.29 21.62 3.19
N LYS A 377 13.38 22.25 2.74
CA LYS A 377 13.34 23.61 2.20
C LYS A 377 12.86 23.67 0.75
N LYS A 378 13.26 22.72 -0.08
CA LYS A 378 13.03 22.74 -1.53
C LYS A 378 12.02 21.69 -2.00
N LYS A 379 11.55 20.80 -1.12
CA LYS A 379 10.62 19.67 -1.41
C LYS A 379 11.14 18.78 -2.57
N ARG A 380 12.44 18.58 -2.67
CA ARG A 380 13.09 17.79 -3.72
C ARG A 380 13.25 16.33 -3.30
N ASN A 381 13.09 15.43 -4.24
CA ASN A 381 13.35 13.99 -4.06
C ASN A 381 14.75 13.57 -4.50
N TYR A 382 15.45 14.45 -5.20
CA TYR A 382 16.81 14.23 -5.67
C TYR A 382 17.68 15.42 -5.31
N ILE A 383 18.96 15.13 -5.08
CA ILE A 383 19.99 16.16 -5.02
C ILE A 383 20.94 15.93 -6.19
N ARG A 384 21.45 17.02 -6.75
CA ARG A 384 22.47 16.96 -7.76
C ARG A 384 23.85 17.21 -7.13
N GLN A 385 24.80 16.35 -7.45
CA GLN A 385 26.18 16.47 -7.04
C GLN A 385 27.09 16.23 -8.26
N GLY A 386 27.65 17.32 -8.82
CA GLY A 386 28.32 17.26 -10.09
C GLY A 386 27.39 16.86 -11.25
N GLU A 387 27.76 15.82 -11.99
CA GLU A 387 26.95 15.28 -13.10
C GLU A 387 25.92 14.25 -12.67
N LYS A 388 25.91 13.86 -11.39
CA LYS A 388 25.10 12.76 -10.87
C LYS A 388 23.86 13.26 -10.13
N TRP A 389 22.75 12.56 -10.32
CA TRP A 389 21.53 12.73 -9.56
C TRP A 389 21.44 11.65 -8.50
N ILE A 390 21.33 12.04 -7.23
CA ILE A 390 21.31 11.13 -6.09
C ILE A 390 19.91 11.20 -5.50
N LYS A 391 19.21 10.07 -5.46
CA LYS A 391 17.87 9.97 -4.89
C LYS A 391 17.94 10.13 -3.38
N ILE A 392 17.14 11.04 -2.81
CA ILE A 392 17.03 11.17 -1.36
C ILE A 392 16.34 9.93 -0.81
N PRO A 393 16.97 9.18 0.12
CA PRO A 393 16.37 7.98 0.69
C PRO A 393 15.02 8.27 1.35
N ASP A 394 14.07 7.35 1.19
CA ASP A 394 12.74 7.51 1.78
C ASP A 394 12.81 7.59 3.31
N PHE A 395 13.77 6.91 3.92
CA PHE A 395 14.08 7.04 5.34
C PHE A 395 14.35 8.48 5.79
N VAL A 396 14.95 9.31 4.93
CA VAL A 396 15.20 10.73 5.21
C VAL A 396 13.94 11.57 5.07
N LYS A 397 13.07 11.22 4.12
CA LYS A 397 11.84 11.98 3.79
C LYS A 397 10.73 11.80 4.81
N ASP A 398 10.53 10.58 5.26
CA ASP A 398 9.35 10.19 6.04
C ASP A 398 9.53 10.40 7.56
N HIS A 399 10.65 10.98 7.97
CA HIS A 399 10.92 11.25 9.39
C HIS A 399 11.09 12.75 9.63
N ASN A 400 10.51 13.22 10.72
CA ASN A 400 10.67 14.61 11.11
C ASN A 400 12.01 14.82 11.86
N TRP A 401 13.08 14.94 11.10
CA TRP A 401 14.42 15.20 11.64
C TRP A 401 14.54 16.64 12.12
N GLU A 402 14.95 16.83 13.36
CA GLU A 402 15.23 18.15 13.94
C GLU A 402 16.72 18.48 13.80
N THR A 403 17.01 19.76 13.68
CA THR A 403 18.37 20.26 13.72
C THR A 403 18.63 20.96 15.07
N ASP A 404 19.89 21.01 15.46
CA ASP A 404 20.32 21.83 16.59
C ASP A 404 20.14 23.34 16.30
N GLU A 405 20.30 24.18 17.32
CA GLU A 405 20.14 25.63 17.20
C GLU A 405 21.14 26.26 16.21
N THR A 406 22.26 25.63 16.00
CA THR A 406 23.29 26.09 15.06
C THR A 406 23.03 25.64 13.61
N GLY A 407 22.11 24.71 13.40
CA GLY A 407 21.81 24.10 12.11
C GLY A 407 22.95 23.22 11.55
N LYS A 408 23.91 22.81 12.39
CA LYS A 408 25.10 22.04 11.97
C LYS A 408 24.96 20.53 12.23
N PHE A 409 24.07 20.13 13.13
CA PHE A 409 23.90 18.74 13.52
C PHE A 409 22.43 18.36 13.56
N LEU A 410 22.15 17.08 13.31
CA LEU A 410 20.82 16.51 13.58
C LEU A 410 20.67 16.29 15.07
N LYS A 411 19.58 16.79 15.65
CA LYS A 411 19.16 16.56 17.03
C LYS A 411 18.23 15.36 17.05
N VAL A 412 18.69 14.26 17.65
CA VAL A 412 18.03 12.94 17.56
C VAL A 412 17.75 12.39 18.95
N SER A 413 16.55 11.90 19.17
CA SER A 413 16.15 11.18 20.39
C SER A 413 16.75 9.75 20.40
N SER A 414 16.64 9.05 21.54
CA SER A 414 17.03 7.64 21.63
C SER A 414 16.32 6.78 20.58
N LEU A 415 15.05 7.06 20.28
CA LEU A 415 14.29 6.35 19.24
C LEU A 415 14.82 6.60 17.82
N GLY A 416 15.15 7.86 17.52
CA GLY A 416 15.77 8.20 16.23
C GLY A 416 17.15 7.54 16.08
N LEU A 417 17.91 7.45 17.18
CA LEU A 417 19.20 6.79 17.20
C LEU A 417 19.07 5.26 16.99
N MET A 418 18.02 4.62 17.55
CA MET A 418 17.73 3.21 17.29
C MET A 418 17.39 2.94 15.81
N ARG A 419 16.66 3.85 15.17
CA ARG A 419 16.40 3.76 13.72
C ARG A 419 17.67 3.85 12.90
N LEU A 420 18.51 4.81 13.21
CA LEU A 420 19.81 4.96 12.56
C LEU A 420 20.66 3.70 12.75
N LYS A 421 20.71 3.13 13.96
CA LYS A 421 21.40 1.86 14.22
C LYS A 421 20.83 0.73 13.36
N ALA A 422 19.54 0.59 13.28
CA ALA A 422 18.91 -0.46 12.49
C ALA A 422 19.24 -0.33 10.99
N ALA A 423 19.33 0.91 10.47
CA ALA A 423 19.67 1.18 9.08
C ALA A 423 21.16 0.91 8.77
N VAL A 424 22.05 1.16 9.72
CA VAL A 424 23.51 0.96 9.55
C VAL A 424 23.90 -0.49 9.82
N GLY A 425 23.28 -1.14 10.79
CA GLY A 425 23.51 -2.53 11.14
C GLY A 425 24.32 -2.71 12.41
N ASP A 426 25.56 -2.22 12.46
CA ASP A 426 26.50 -2.45 13.57
C ASP A 426 26.98 -1.18 14.25
N PHE A 427 27.45 -1.35 15.51
CA PHE A 427 28.04 -0.24 16.28
C PHE A 427 29.41 0.21 15.75
N ASP A 428 30.09 -0.56 14.96
CA ASP A 428 31.39 -0.21 14.40
C ASP A 428 31.34 0.98 13.46
N GLN A 429 30.13 1.28 12.96
CA GLN A 429 29.89 2.45 12.11
C GLN A 429 29.57 3.74 12.92
N PHE A 430 29.47 3.63 14.26
CA PHE A 430 29.33 4.79 15.13
C PHE A 430 30.70 5.35 15.51
N VAL A 431 30.95 6.58 15.16
CA VAL A 431 32.22 7.28 15.41
C VAL A 431 32.04 8.37 16.44
N GLY A 432 32.82 8.34 17.51
CA GLY A 432 32.74 9.31 18.60
C GLY A 432 33.67 9.00 19.77
N SER A 433 33.58 9.74 20.87
CA SER A 433 34.39 9.49 22.06
C SER A 433 33.97 8.17 22.74
N LYS A 434 34.92 7.41 23.27
CA LYS A 434 34.64 6.13 23.98
C LYS A 434 33.57 6.24 25.06
N LYS A 435 33.53 7.38 25.77
CA LYS A 435 32.53 7.62 26.84
C LYS A 435 31.14 7.69 26.25
N VAL A 436 30.95 8.45 25.17
CA VAL A 436 29.64 8.64 24.53
C VAL A 436 29.21 7.36 23.81
N LEU A 437 30.12 6.66 23.16
CA LEU A 437 29.79 5.38 22.51
C LEU A 437 29.35 4.30 23.53
N ASN A 438 29.99 4.24 24.69
CA ASN A 438 29.57 3.30 25.75
C ASN A 438 28.19 3.67 26.33
N GLN A 439 27.92 4.97 26.53
CA GLN A 439 26.61 5.44 26.95
C GLN A 439 25.53 5.03 25.96
N ILE A 440 25.75 5.27 24.70
CA ILE A 440 24.82 4.90 23.62
C ILE A 440 24.63 3.39 23.56
N ARG A 441 25.71 2.60 23.61
CA ARG A 441 25.61 1.14 23.59
C ARG A 441 24.74 0.62 24.71
N ASN A 442 24.89 1.15 25.93
CA ASN A 442 24.06 0.75 27.08
C ASN A 442 22.58 1.14 26.92
N GLN A 443 22.29 2.24 26.19
CA GLN A 443 20.91 2.66 25.92
C GLN A 443 20.27 1.90 24.74
N LEU A 444 21.06 1.48 23.76
CA LEU A 444 20.52 0.85 22.55
C LEU A 444 20.53 -0.68 22.60
N GLU A 445 21.29 -1.29 23.52
CA GLU A 445 21.41 -2.75 23.63
C GLU A 445 21.06 -3.25 25.02
N PHE A 446 20.11 -4.16 25.07
CA PHE A 446 19.80 -4.90 26.27
C PHE A 446 20.93 -5.92 26.58
N LYS A 447 21.42 -5.88 27.83
CA LYS A 447 22.36 -6.87 28.35
C LYS A 447 21.77 -7.56 29.57
N ASN A 448 21.96 -8.87 29.68
CA ASN A 448 21.39 -9.70 30.76
C ASN A 448 21.93 -9.41 32.16
N ASN A 449 22.80 -8.42 32.35
CA ASN A 449 23.41 -8.08 33.65
C ASN A 449 22.81 -6.82 34.32
N ILE A 450 21.66 -6.35 33.86
CA ILE A 450 21.00 -5.15 34.39
C ILE A 450 20.46 -5.45 35.79
N LYS A 451 20.81 -4.58 36.74
CA LYS A 451 20.34 -4.69 38.11
C LYS A 451 18.89 -4.22 38.21
N VAL A 452 17.99 -5.15 38.47
CA VAL A 452 16.60 -4.88 38.80
C VAL A 452 16.51 -4.61 40.32
N PRO A 453 15.66 -3.71 40.80
CA PRO A 453 15.37 -3.59 42.22
C PRO A 453 14.97 -4.93 42.85
N SER A 454 15.29 -5.12 44.12
CA SER A 454 15.01 -6.39 44.80
C SER A 454 13.51 -6.72 44.82
N LEU A 455 13.15 -7.91 44.44
CA LEU A 455 11.79 -8.45 44.48
C LEU A 455 11.52 -9.29 45.75
N THR A 456 12.39 -9.22 46.77
CA THR A 456 12.25 -10.00 48.01
C THR A 456 10.99 -9.71 48.81
N HIS A 457 10.35 -8.56 48.57
CA HIS A 457 9.05 -8.20 49.19
C HIS A 457 7.86 -8.89 48.47
N THR A 458 8.12 -9.68 47.44
CA THR A 458 7.11 -10.47 46.73
C THR A 458 7.27 -11.97 47.03
N LYS A 459 6.25 -12.77 46.69
CA LYS A 459 6.33 -14.23 46.73
C LYS A 459 6.65 -14.81 45.34
N LEU A 460 7.07 -13.96 44.38
CA LEU A 460 7.41 -14.37 43.04
C LEU A 460 8.68 -15.25 43.03
N LYS A 461 8.54 -16.45 42.51
CA LYS A 461 9.68 -17.35 42.20
C LYS A 461 9.82 -17.38 40.68
N LEU A 462 10.60 -16.46 40.16
CA LEU A 462 10.84 -16.36 38.72
C LEU A 462 11.89 -17.35 38.27
N ARG A 463 11.66 -18.06 37.16
CA ARG A 463 12.68 -18.84 36.46
C ARG A 463 13.69 -17.89 35.83
N GLU A 464 14.90 -18.39 35.51
CA GLU A 464 15.99 -17.59 34.95
C GLU A 464 15.52 -16.75 33.73
N TYR A 465 14.90 -17.40 32.75
CA TYR A 465 14.37 -16.68 31.59
C TYR A 465 13.28 -15.66 31.91
N GLN A 466 12.43 -15.92 32.89
CA GLN A 466 11.42 -14.97 33.36
C GLN A 466 12.08 -13.75 34.00
N PHE A 467 13.11 -13.97 34.80
CA PHE A 467 13.90 -12.88 35.40
C PHE A 467 14.61 -12.07 34.32
N THR A 468 15.17 -12.71 33.28
CA THR A 468 15.71 -12.03 32.10
C THR A 468 14.64 -11.16 31.41
N GLY A 469 13.40 -11.61 31.31
CA GLY A 469 12.28 -10.80 30.80
C GLY A 469 11.97 -9.59 31.66
N VAL A 470 12.04 -9.74 33.01
CA VAL A 470 11.91 -8.59 33.93
C VAL A 470 13.07 -7.63 33.78
N GLN A 471 14.31 -8.11 33.64
CA GLN A 471 15.48 -7.27 33.37
C GLN A 471 15.34 -6.48 32.08
N TRP A 472 14.81 -7.10 31.01
CA TRP A 472 14.56 -6.44 29.74
C TRP A 472 13.47 -5.36 29.87
N MET A 473 12.34 -5.65 30.50
CA MET A 473 11.29 -4.66 30.73
C MET A 473 11.78 -3.53 31.64
N TRP A 474 12.62 -3.85 32.62
CA TRP A 474 13.26 -2.86 33.47
C TRP A 474 14.21 -1.95 32.69
N TRP A 475 15.00 -2.52 31.76
CA TRP A 475 15.85 -1.76 30.85
C TRP A 475 15.00 -0.80 29.97
N LEU A 476 13.87 -1.28 29.45
CA LEU A 476 12.96 -0.43 28.70
C LEU A 476 12.46 0.75 29.57
N TYR A 477 12.05 0.47 30.81
CA TYR A 477 11.58 1.49 31.74
C TYR A 477 12.64 2.57 32.04
N GLU A 478 13.86 2.17 32.37
CA GLU A 478 14.98 3.07 32.65
C GLU A 478 15.33 3.97 31.45
N ASN A 479 15.16 3.44 30.22
CA ASN A 479 15.48 4.16 28.99
C ASN A 479 14.25 4.88 28.38
N LYS A 480 13.11 4.93 29.07
CA LYS A 480 11.84 5.50 28.60
C LYS A 480 11.40 4.89 27.25
N LEU A 481 11.55 3.61 27.13
CA LEU A 481 11.15 2.79 26.02
C LEU A 481 9.95 1.93 26.41
N HIS A 482 9.30 1.36 25.42
CA HIS A 482 8.13 0.53 25.58
C HIS A 482 8.38 -0.82 24.90
N GLY A 483 7.58 -1.86 25.19
CA GLY A 483 7.92 -3.17 24.64
C GLY A 483 6.79 -4.15 24.46
N LEU A 484 7.07 -5.13 23.59
CA LEU A 484 6.22 -6.25 23.26
C LEU A 484 6.82 -7.54 23.80
N LEU A 485 6.23 -8.10 24.86
CA LEU A 485 6.59 -9.44 25.35
C LEU A 485 5.73 -10.47 24.62
N ALA A 486 6.33 -11.08 23.62
CA ALA A 486 5.69 -12.03 22.70
C ALA A 486 6.06 -13.48 23.00
N ASP A 487 6.39 -13.80 24.25
CA ASP A 487 6.67 -15.16 24.72
C ASP A 487 5.53 -16.11 24.40
N GLU A 488 5.86 -17.34 24.03
CA GLU A 488 4.88 -18.39 23.79
C GLU A 488 3.92 -18.55 24.98
N MET A 489 2.69 -18.97 24.75
CA MET A 489 1.69 -19.17 25.79
C MET A 489 2.19 -20.14 26.86
N GLY A 490 1.86 -19.88 28.13
CA GLY A 490 2.29 -20.71 29.27
C GLY A 490 3.68 -20.41 29.82
N LEU A 491 4.46 -19.50 29.22
CA LEU A 491 5.79 -19.08 29.71
C LEU A 491 5.74 -18.05 30.88
N GLY A 492 4.53 -17.71 31.39
CA GLY A 492 4.39 -16.88 32.57
C GLY A 492 4.58 -15.39 32.33
N LYS A 493 4.10 -14.83 31.22
CA LYS A 493 4.10 -13.39 30.92
C LYS A 493 3.51 -12.55 32.05
N THR A 494 2.41 -13.01 32.67
CA THR A 494 1.78 -12.38 33.82
C THR A 494 2.75 -12.20 34.99
N HIS A 495 3.55 -13.25 35.33
CA HIS A 495 4.53 -13.19 36.42
C HIS A 495 5.66 -12.21 36.13
N GLN A 496 6.08 -12.13 34.86
CA GLN A 496 7.11 -11.19 34.42
C GLN A 496 6.60 -9.74 34.54
N ALA A 497 5.35 -9.49 34.12
CA ALA A 497 4.70 -8.17 34.24
C ALA A 497 4.53 -7.77 35.72
N MET A 498 4.12 -8.70 36.61
CA MET A 498 4.07 -8.44 38.06
C MET A 498 5.47 -8.13 38.63
N GLY A 499 6.52 -8.81 38.13
CA GLY A 499 7.89 -8.50 38.51
C GLY A 499 8.30 -7.08 38.15
N LEU A 500 7.94 -6.61 36.95
CA LEU A 500 8.17 -5.22 36.55
C LEU A 500 7.44 -4.22 37.45
N MET A 501 6.12 -4.41 37.67
CA MET A 501 5.32 -3.52 38.53
C MET A 501 5.88 -3.45 39.94
N SER A 502 6.26 -4.60 40.51
CA SER A 502 6.87 -4.68 41.85
C SER A 502 8.23 -3.98 41.92
N ALA A 503 9.03 -4.05 40.86
CA ALA A 503 10.29 -3.34 40.79
C ALA A 503 10.08 -1.81 40.71
N ILE A 504 9.10 -1.33 39.96
CA ILE A 504 8.74 0.09 39.89
C ILE A 504 8.24 0.55 41.24
N GLN A 505 7.32 -0.19 41.89
CA GLN A 505 6.77 0.15 43.21
C GLN A 505 7.88 0.29 44.26
N SER A 506 8.92 -0.54 44.22
CA SER A 506 10.03 -0.44 45.19
C SER A 506 10.83 0.86 45.12
N ARG A 507 10.68 1.64 44.05
CA ARG A 507 11.37 2.94 43.86
C ARG A 507 10.48 4.16 44.07
N LYS A 508 9.16 4.00 44.19
CA LYS A 508 8.18 5.08 44.29
C LYS A 508 7.34 4.90 45.54
N GLU A 509 7.09 5.95 46.29
CA GLU A 509 6.20 5.92 47.47
C GLU A 509 4.76 5.58 47.04
N LYS A 510 4.35 6.04 45.83
CA LYS A 510 3.06 5.77 45.25
C LYS A 510 3.19 5.43 43.79
N SER A 511 2.52 4.40 43.36
CA SER A 511 2.54 3.94 41.99
C SER A 511 1.14 3.76 41.43
N TYR A 512 0.98 4.00 40.14
CA TYR A 512 -0.29 3.87 39.42
C TYR A 512 -0.13 2.92 38.23
N PHE A 513 -0.63 1.71 38.40
CA PHE A 513 -0.56 0.69 37.36
C PHE A 513 -1.94 0.36 36.79
N ILE A 514 -2.03 0.10 35.50
CA ILE A 514 -3.24 -0.38 34.88
C ILE A 514 -2.93 -1.65 34.02
N VAL A 515 -3.71 -2.68 34.24
CA VAL A 515 -3.76 -3.88 33.40
C VAL A 515 -5.08 -3.88 32.65
N ILE A 516 -5.01 -3.93 31.33
CA ILE A 516 -6.16 -4.03 30.45
C ILE A 516 -6.12 -5.40 29.81
N ALA A 517 -7.14 -6.21 30.04
CA ALA A 517 -7.17 -7.61 29.65
C ALA A 517 -8.56 -8.04 29.19
N PRO A 518 -8.69 -9.18 28.47
CA PRO A 518 -9.99 -9.76 28.22
C PRO A 518 -10.77 -10.05 29.50
N THR A 519 -12.08 -9.91 29.45
CA THR A 519 -12.97 -10.11 30.64
C THR A 519 -12.74 -11.47 31.31
N THR A 520 -12.39 -12.48 30.56
CA THR A 520 -12.19 -13.86 31.04
C THR A 520 -10.96 -14.07 31.90
N VAL A 521 -9.99 -13.15 31.87
CA VAL A 521 -8.73 -13.27 32.63
C VAL A 521 -8.61 -12.28 33.77
N LEU A 522 -9.61 -11.42 34.00
CA LEU A 522 -9.55 -10.40 35.05
C LEU A 522 -9.43 -11.01 36.45
N ASP A 523 -10.23 -12.05 36.72
CA ASP A 523 -10.19 -12.78 38.01
C ASP A 523 -8.83 -13.46 38.21
N HIS A 524 -8.29 -14.09 37.15
CA HIS A 524 -6.97 -14.70 37.18
C HIS A 524 -5.83 -13.71 37.47
N TRP A 525 -5.90 -12.49 36.90
CA TRP A 525 -4.96 -11.42 37.21
C TRP A 525 -5.06 -10.99 38.69
N GLU A 526 -6.28 -10.77 39.18
CA GLU A 526 -6.52 -10.38 40.58
C GLU A 526 -5.99 -11.44 41.53
N ASP A 527 -6.36 -12.71 41.34
CA ASP A 527 -5.93 -13.84 42.18
C ASP A 527 -4.39 -13.97 42.23
N LYS A 528 -3.74 -13.86 41.07
CA LYS A 528 -2.28 -13.93 40.99
C LYS A 528 -1.58 -12.77 41.66
N VAL A 529 -2.06 -11.55 41.48
CA VAL A 529 -1.49 -10.38 42.17
C VAL A 529 -1.62 -10.55 43.70
N LEU A 530 -2.78 -10.95 44.21
CA LEU A 530 -3.00 -11.20 45.62
C LEU A 530 -2.12 -12.34 46.19
N ALA A 531 -1.93 -13.38 45.40
CA ALA A 531 -1.10 -14.51 45.79
C ALA A 531 0.41 -14.21 45.79
N PHE A 532 0.91 -13.53 44.79
CA PHE A 532 2.35 -13.37 44.53
C PHE A 532 2.91 -11.99 44.87
N CYS A 533 2.08 -10.94 44.81
CA CYS A 533 2.49 -9.56 45.07
C CYS A 533 1.57 -8.89 46.12
N PRO A 534 1.51 -9.38 47.37
CA PRO A 534 0.54 -8.91 48.35
C PRO A 534 0.68 -7.42 48.70
N ASN A 535 1.83 -6.82 48.44
CA ASN A 535 2.07 -5.39 48.66
C ASN A 535 1.44 -4.48 47.61
N LEU A 536 1.09 -5.04 46.42
CA LEU A 536 0.37 -4.31 45.38
C LEU A 536 -1.13 -4.30 45.72
N LYS A 537 -1.64 -3.15 46.17
CA LYS A 537 -3.07 -2.97 46.42
C LYS A 537 -3.83 -2.93 45.11
N VAL A 538 -4.50 -4.03 44.80
CA VAL A 538 -5.22 -4.20 43.53
C VAL A 538 -6.72 -4.02 43.71
N PHE A 539 -7.37 -3.43 42.72
CA PHE A 539 -8.83 -3.46 42.59
C PHE A 539 -9.24 -3.77 41.14
N LYS A 540 -10.34 -4.51 41.04
CA LYS A 540 -10.93 -4.85 39.75
C LYS A 540 -12.02 -3.85 39.37
N HIS A 541 -11.76 -3.07 38.31
CA HIS A 541 -12.69 -2.11 37.74
C HIS A 541 -13.51 -2.73 36.61
N HIS A 542 -14.56 -3.46 36.98
CA HIS A 542 -15.42 -4.19 36.05
C HIS A 542 -16.85 -4.31 36.57
N GLY A 543 -17.80 -4.54 35.62
CA GLY A 543 -19.21 -4.75 35.95
C GLY A 543 -20.06 -3.48 36.07
N PRO A 544 -21.39 -3.62 36.31
CA PRO A 544 -22.32 -2.49 36.38
C PRO A 544 -22.16 -1.62 37.64
N LYS A 545 -21.63 -2.18 38.72
CA LYS A 545 -21.42 -1.51 40.01
C LYS A 545 -20.00 -0.96 40.18
N ARG A 546 -19.22 -0.82 39.08
CA ARG A 546 -17.87 -0.29 39.14
C ARG A 546 -17.86 1.18 39.62
N SER A 547 -16.75 1.59 40.26
CA SER A 547 -16.59 2.93 40.80
C SER A 547 -16.78 4.01 39.71
N GLN A 548 -17.52 5.06 40.06
CA GLN A 548 -17.68 6.24 39.21
C GLN A 548 -16.50 7.23 39.33
N ASN A 549 -15.62 7.04 40.34
CA ASN A 549 -14.47 7.91 40.57
C ASN A 549 -13.18 7.09 40.68
N ILE A 550 -12.57 6.85 39.51
CA ILE A 550 -11.34 6.04 39.41
C ILE A 550 -10.18 6.74 40.13
N LYS A 551 -10.07 8.06 40.02
CA LYS A 551 -9.01 8.83 40.71
C LYS A 551 -9.00 8.60 42.21
N LYS A 552 -10.15 8.64 42.84
CA LYS A 552 -10.28 8.40 44.30
C LYS A 552 -9.90 6.94 44.64
N MET A 553 -10.24 5.99 43.79
CA MET A 553 -9.84 4.59 44.01
C MET A 553 -8.33 4.42 43.92
N MET A 554 -7.68 5.11 42.98
CA MET A 554 -6.22 5.05 42.83
C MET A 554 -5.46 5.74 44.00
N GLU A 555 -6.08 6.59 44.79
CA GLU A 555 -5.47 7.14 46.01
C GLU A 555 -5.15 6.04 47.02
N THR A 556 -5.98 5.00 47.10
CA THR A 556 -5.85 3.88 48.05
C THR A 556 -5.30 2.59 47.46
N HIS A 557 -5.29 2.47 46.14
CA HIS A 557 -4.83 1.28 45.43
C HIS A 557 -3.66 1.64 44.46
N ASP A 558 -2.84 0.65 44.15
CA ASP A 558 -1.67 0.81 43.28
C ASP A 558 -1.93 0.26 41.87
N LEU A 559 -2.76 -0.76 41.77
CA LEU A 559 -3.05 -1.47 40.50
C LEU A 559 -4.55 -1.50 40.25
N MET A 560 -4.94 -1.07 39.06
CA MET A 560 -6.28 -1.27 38.53
C MET A 560 -6.25 -2.36 37.43
N ILE A 561 -7.17 -3.32 37.54
CA ILE A 561 -7.39 -4.33 36.49
C ILE A 561 -8.74 -4.04 35.84
N THR A 562 -8.75 -3.94 34.48
CA THR A 562 -9.98 -3.64 33.76
C THR A 562 -10.03 -4.36 32.41
N SER A 563 -11.19 -4.36 31.75
CA SER A 563 -11.35 -4.94 30.43
C SER A 563 -11.35 -3.90 29.31
N TYR A 564 -11.04 -4.33 28.08
CA TYR A 564 -11.08 -3.48 26.89
C TYR A 564 -12.43 -2.79 26.70
N GLY A 565 -13.56 -3.49 26.99
CA GLY A 565 -14.90 -2.91 26.88
C GLY A 565 -15.21 -1.85 27.95
N VAL A 566 -14.61 -1.96 29.15
CA VAL A 566 -14.76 -0.94 30.23
C VAL A 566 -13.85 0.25 29.95
N LEU A 567 -12.63 0.01 29.49
CA LEU A 567 -11.71 1.06 29.02
C LEU A 567 -12.42 2.04 28.07
N LEU A 568 -13.12 1.50 27.06
CA LEU A 568 -13.82 2.32 26.07
C LEU A 568 -14.87 3.25 26.72
N ARG A 569 -15.62 2.73 27.72
CA ARG A 569 -16.67 3.49 28.39
C ARG A 569 -16.13 4.56 29.34
N ASP A 570 -15.02 4.27 29.99
CA ASP A 570 -14.47 5.12 31.08
C ASP A 570 -13.18 5.85 30.63
N ALA A 571 -12.92 5.92 29.33
CA ALA A 571 -11.68 6.45 28.73
C ALA A 571 -11.31 7.84 29.26
N LYS A 572 -12.28 8.76 29.38
CA LYS A 572 -12.05 10.13 29.87
C LYS A 572 -11.49 10.19 31.30
N GLN A 573 -11.91 9.28 32.17
CA GLN A 573 -11.41 9.24 33.55
C GLN A 573 -10.01 8.64 33.60
N LEU A 574 -9.76 7.63 32.74
CA LEU A 574 -8.48 6.93 32.64
C LEU A 574 -7.37 7.81 32.06
N GLN A 575 -7.72 8.70 31.12
CA GLN A 575 -6.81 9.69 30.54
C GLN A 575 -6.33 10.76 31.58
N ALA A 576 -7.13 11.00 32.58
CA ALA A 576 -6.79 12.00 33.62
C ALA A 576 -5.73 11.50 34.63
N ILE A 577 -5.26 10.25 34.47
CA ILE A 577 -4.28 9.63 35.38
C ILE A 577 -2.98 9.41 34.56
N ASN A 578 -1.88 9.85 35.15
CA ASN A 578 -0.56 9.52 34.64
C ASN A 578 -0.14 8.15 35.18
N TRP A 579 -0.11 7.15 34.33
CA TRP A 579 0.20 5.79 34.72
C TRP A 579 1.71 5.56 34.76
N ASP A 580 2.21 4.83 35.74
CA ASP A 580 3.60 4.35 35.75
C ASP A 580 3.79 3.21 34.75
N SER A 581 2.79 2.31 34.66
CA SER A 581 2.77 1.32 33.60
C SER A 581 1.37 1.03 33.07
N ILE A 582 1.28 0.85 31.76
CA ILE A 582 0.13 0.29 31.07
C ILE A 582 0.52 -1.08 30.53
N ILE A 583 -0.21 -2.10 30.95
CA ILE A 583 -0.03 -3.48 30.49
C ILE A 583 -1.27 -3.90 29.71
N LEU A 584 -1.09 -4.23 28.44
CA LEU A 584 -2.14 -4.80 27.62
C LEU A 584 -1.92 -6.30 27.53
N ASP A 585 -2.82 -7.07 28.14
CA ASP A 585 -2.79 -8.53 28.01
C ASP A 585 -3.64 -8.97 26.82
N GLU A 586 -3.17 -9.97 26.09
CA GLU A 586 -3.71 -10.38 24.79
C GLU A 586 -3.86 -9.18 23.84
N ALA A 587 -2.73 -8.50 23.59
CA ALA A 587 -2.68 -7.23 22.87
C ALA A 587 -3.25 -7.30 21.43
N HIS A 588 -3.55 -8.48 20.91
CA HIS A 588 -4.25 -8.64 19.63
C HIS A 588 -5.66 -7.99 19.61
N PHE A 589 -6.26 -7.65 20.74
CA PHE A 589 -7.51 -6.88 20.80
C PHE A 589 -7.37 -5.42 20.33
N VAL A 590 -6.16 -4.91 20.23
CA VAL A 590 -5.88 -3.53 19.77
C VAL A 590 -5.07 -3.51 18.47
N LYS A 591 -5.16 -4.54 17.66
CA LYS A 591 -4.42 -4.68 16.39
C LYS A 591 -4.97 -3.83 15.24
N ASN A 592 -6.20 -3.33 15.32
CA ASN A 592 -6.84 -2.53 14.27
C ASN A 592 -7.04 -1.09 14.74
N GLN A 593 -6.37 -0.16 14.07
CA GLN A 593 -6.41 1.27 14.37
C GLN A 593 -7.79 1.93 14.20
N ASP A 594 -8.66 1.36 13.35
CA ASP A 594 -10.00 1.91 13.11
C ASP A 594 -10.97 1.61 14.26
N THR A 595 -10.58 0.77 15.21
CA THR A 595 -11.44 0.42 16.34
C THR A 595 -11.43 1.50 17.43
N ALA A 596 -12.60 1.76 17.99
CA ALA A 596 -12.72 2.68 19.14
C ALA A 596 -11.87 2.23 20.34
N THR A 597 -11.63 0.92 20.48
CA THR A 597 -10.75 0.36 21.53
C THR A 597 -9.30 0.78 21.33
N TYR A 598 -8.78 0.67 20.12
CA TYR A 598 -7.43 1.12 19.79
C TYR A 598 -7.26 2.62 20.07
N GLN A 599 -8.20 3.42 19.57
CA GLN A 599 -8.16 4.88 19.79
C GLN A 599 -8.18 5.23 21.28
N ALA A 600 -9.03 4.56 22.07
CA ALA A 600 -9.09 4.78 23.52
C ALA A 600 -7.79 4.42 24.25
N VAL A 601 -7.14 3.31 23.87
CA VAL A 601 -5.84 2.89 24.45
C VAL A 601 -4.75 3.90 24.13
N CYS A 602 -4.70 4.40 22.89
CA CYS A 602 -3.69 5.36 22.46
C CYS A 602 -3.75 6.70 23.19
N THR A 603 -4.90 7.06 23.79
CA THR A 603 -5.05 8.29 24.57
C THR A 603 -4.48 8.22 25.98
N LEU A 604 -4.16 7.03 26.47
CA LEU A 604 -3.59 6.86 27.81
C LEU A 604 -2.09 7.19 27.81
N THR A 605 -1.64 7.86 28.88
CA THR A 605 -0.23 8.21 29.07
C THR A 605 0.41 7.36 30.15
N ALA A 606 1.62 6.87 29.91
CA ALA A 606 2.38 6.08 30.89
C ALA A 606 3.90 6.23 30.72
N ASP A 607 4.63 5.99 31.83
CA ASP A 607 6.09 5.93 31.81
C ASP A 607 6.57 4.72 31.00
N ILE A 608 5.86 3.59 31.08
CA ILE A 608 6.11 2.40 30.27
C ILE A 608 4.82 1.76 29.78
N ARG A 609 4.82 1.33 28.52
CA ARG A 609 3.74 0.54 27.91
C ARG A 609 4.29 -0.84 27.56
N ILE A 610 3.60 -1.88 28.00
CA ILE A 610 3.97 -3.27 27.70
C ILE A 610 2.76 -3.97 27.08
N CYS A 611 2.95 -4.54 25.92
CA CYS A 611 2.01 -5.45 25.28
C CYS A 611 2.43 -6.89 25.59
N LEU A 612 1.49 -7.71 26.06
CA LEU A 612 1.66 -9.14 26.26
C LEU A 612 0.85 -9.87 25.20
N THR A 613 1.47 -10.78 24.48
CA THR A 613 0.78 -11.64 23.51
C THR A 613 1.45 -13.00 23.43
N GLY A 614 0.69 -14.04 23.17
CA GLY A 614 1.22 -15.40 22.93
C GLY A 614 1.17 -15.80 21.47
N THR A 615 0.55 -14.95 20.63
CA THR A 615 0.41 -15.24 19.21
C THR A 615 1.52 -14.60 18.40
N PRO A 616 2.04 -15.27 17.36
CA PRO A 616 3.04 -14.68 16.49
C PRO A 616 2.41 -13.53 15.69
N ILE A 617 2.92 -12.32 15.90
CA ILE A 617 2.51 -11.11 15.16
C ILE A 617 3.23 -11.04 13.79
N GLU A 618 4.14 -11.97 13.53
CA GLU A 618 5.04 -11.96 12.37
C GLU A 618 4.32 -12.09 11.03
N ASN A 619 3.11 -12.64 11.05
CA ASN A 619 2.35 -12.91 9.82
C ASN A 619 1.43 -11.75 9.38
N HIS A 620 1.37 -10.66 10.17
CA HIS A 620 0.53 -9.49 9.88
C HIS A 620 1.30 -8.21 10.11
N LEU A 621 2.02 -7.76 9.09
CA LEU A 621 2.83 -6.56 9.19
C LEU A 621 1.99 -5.31 9.54
N GLY A 622 0.75 -5.22 9.05
CA GLY A 622 -0.16 -4.13 9.41
C GLY A 622 -0.57 -4.15 10.88
N GLU A 623 -0.89 -5.33 11.44
CA GLU A 623 -1.24 -5.49 12.86
C GLU A 623 -0.04 -5.18 13.76
N MET A 624 1.13 -5.64 13.37
CA MET A 624 2.39 -5.32 14.04
C MET A 624 2.64 -3.81 14.02
N LYS A 625 2.46 -3.15 12.86
CA LYS A 625 2.58 -1.69 12.74
C LYS A 625 1.69 -0.97 13.75
N ASN A 626 0.42 -1.38 13.87
CA ASN A 626 -0.53 -0.75 14.78
C ASN A 626 -0.14 -0.94 16.25
N LEU A 627 0.35 -2.11 16.64
CA LEU A 627 0.88 -2.33 17.99
C LEU A 627 2.12 -1.48 18.26
N PHE A 628 2.99 -1.33 17.27
CA PHE A 628 4.16 -0.46 17.39
C PHE A 628 3.78 1.03 17.44
N ASP A 629 2.72 1.45 16.76
CA ASP A 629 2.22 2.83 16.87
C ASP A 629 1.63 3.13 18.25
N PHE A 630 1.03 2.14 18.92
CA PHE A 630 0.67 2.26 20.32
C PHE A 630 1.90 2.30 21.22
N LEU A 631 2.86 1.38 21.04
CA LEU A 631 4.06 1.30 21.87
C LEU A 631 4.97 2.50 21.62
N VAL A 632 5.34 2.74 20.39
CA VAL A 632 6.33 3.74 20.00
C VAL A 632 5.81 4.55 18.81
N PRO A 633 4.92 5.53 19.06
CA PRO A 633 4.24 6.27 18.00
C PRO A 633 5.21 6.85 16.96
N GLY A 634 4.90 6.60 15.69
CA GLY A 634 5.67 7.09 14.55
C GLY A 634 7.04 6.43 14.36
N TYR A 635 7.45 5.46 15.17
CA TYR A 635 8.76 4.80 15.07
C TYR A 635 8.94 4.05 13.75
N LEU A 636 7.93 3.39 13.23
CA LEU A 636 7.98 2.67 11.95
C LEU A 636 7.57 3.54 10.74
N GLY A 637 7.47 4.87 10.92
CA GLY A 637 7.06 5.81 9.88
C GLY A 637 5.54 5.91 9.72
N SER A 638 5.09 6.66 8.70
CA SER A 638 3.67 6.74 8.34
C SER A 638 3.14 5.41 7.80
N ASP A 639 1.81 5.24 7.78
CA ASP A 639 1.19 4.02 7.22
C ASP A 639 1.54 3.83 5.75
N GLU A 640 1.60 4.91 4.99
CA GLU A 640 2.00 4.88 3.58
C GLU A 640 3.46 4.47 3.40
N TYR A 641 4.36 5.05 4.22
CA TYR A 641 5.77 4.66 4.25
C TYR A 641 5.93 3.17 4.57
N PHE A 642 5.29 2.70 5.65
CA PHE A 642 5.38 1.31 6.08
C PHE A 642 4.83 0.34 5.04
N ARG A 643 3.70 0.69 4.42
CA ARG A 643 3.11 -0.11 3.35
C ARG A 643 4.03 -0.23 2.14
N ARG A 644 4.62 0.89 1.69
CA ARG A 644 5.47 0.94 0.50
C ARG A 644 6.82 0.27 0.72
N ASN A 645 7.46 0.51 1.88
CA ASN A 645 8.83 0.10 2.12
C ASN A 645 8.97 -1.24 2.85
N PHE A 646 7.92 -1.75 3.49
CA PHE A 646 7.96 -3.02 4.21
C PHE A 646 6.85 -3.98 3.79
N MET A 647 5.55 -3.58 3.86
CA MET A 647 4.48 -4.54 3.59
C MET A 647 4.49 -5.06 2.17
N GLN A 648 4.52 -4.18 1.18
CA GLN A 648 4.47 -4.61 -0.23
C GLN A 648 5.70 -5.43 -0.64
N PRO A 649 6.95 -5.04 -0.32
CA PRO A 649 8.13 -5.83 -0.63
C PRO A 649 8.14 -7.20 0.06
N ILE A 650 7.77 -7.26 1.34
CA ILE A 650 7.77 -8.52 2.09
C ILE A 650 6.60 -9.42 1.68
N GLU A 651 5.36 -8.89 1.64
CA GLU A 651 4.17 -9.70 1.41
C GLU A 651 3.95 -10.09 -0.06
N LYS A 652 4.34 -9.21 -1.02
CA LYS A 652 4.14 -9.47 -2.45
C LYS A 652 5.37 -10.04 -3.14
N SER A 653 6.55 -9.51 -2.81
CA SER A 653 7.81 -9.87 -3.50
C SER A 653 8.67 -10.85 -2.69
N GLY A 654 8.37 -11.07 -1.41
CA GLY A 654 9.13 -11.97 -0.55
C GLY A 654 10.58 -11.54 -0.35
N GLU A 655 10.87 -10.23 -0.29
CA GLU A 655 12.23 -9.70 -0.19
C GLU A 655 12.89 -9.95 1.18
N PRO A 656 13.90 -10.85 1.28
CA PRO A 656 14.51 -11.20 2.56
C PRO A 656 15.27 -10.04 3.22
N GLU A 657 15.86 -9.16 2.42
CA GLU A 657 16.63 -8.02 2.93
C GLU A 657 15.72 -7.00 3.63
N THR A 658 14.56 -6.74 3.05
CA THR A 658 13.55 -5.83 3.63
C THR A 658 12.96 -6.42 4.92
N GLU A 659 12.71 -7.73 4.94
CA GLU A 659 12.28 -8.43 6.15
C GLU A 659 13.33 -8.35 7.26
N LEU A 660 14.60 -8.59 6.94
CA LEU A 660 15.70 -8.48 7.90
C LEU A 660 15.85 -7.05 8.43
N ALA A 661 15.68 -6.04 7.57
CA ALA A 661 15.70 -4.62 7.99
C ALA A 661 14.58 -4.32 8.98
N LEU A 662 13.36 -4.81 8.73
CA LEU A 662 12.23 -4.66 9.64
C LEU A 662 12.49 -5.40 10.97
N GLN A 663 13.03 -6.62 10.93
CA GLN A 663 13.40 -7.38 12.13
C GLN A 663 14.41 -6.62 12.98
N LYS A 664 15.42 -6.00 12.38
CA LYS A 664 16.40 -5.16 13.09
C LYS A 664 15.75 -3.94 13.77
N LEU A 665 14.78 -3.31 13.11
CA LEU A 665 14.05 -2.18 13.68
C LEU A 665 13.23 -2.58 14.92
N ILE A 666 12.54 -3.70 14.87
CA ILE A 666 11.63 -4.12 15.95
C ILE A 666 12.34 -4.87 17.09
N HIS A 667 13.51 -5.47 16.82
CA HIS A 667 14.24 -6.32 17.75
C HIS A 667 14.43 -5.70 19.16
N PRO A 668 14.82 -4.42 19.34
CA PRO A 668 15.01 -3.85 20.69
C PRO A 668 13.73 -3.81 21.54
N PHE A 669 12.58 -3.73 20.89
CA PHE A 669 11.26 -3.55 21.51
C PHE A 669 10.46 -4.85 21.61
N LYS A 670 11.00 -5.98 21.11
CA LYS A 670 10.31 -7.27 21.07
C LYS A 670 11.16 -8.33 21.74
N MET A 671 10.58 -9.02 22.73
CA MET A 671 11.16 -10.24 23.30
C MET A 671 10.22 -11.41 23.01
N ARG A 672 10.75 -12.46 22.41
CA ARG A 672 10.02 -13.69 22.10
C ARG A 672 10.86 -14.91 22.42
N ARG A 673 10.29 -15.84 23.16
CA ARG A 673 10.91 -17.14 23.51
C ARG A 673 9.90 -18.24 23.29
N ASN A 674 10.38 -19.38 22.81
CA ASN A 674 9.59 -20.59 22.61
C ASN A 674 9.80 -21.55 23.79
N LYS A 675 8.79 -22.35 24.13
CA LYS A 675 8.85 -23.34 25.20
C LYS A 675 10.03 -24.31 25.03
N ALA A 676 10.25 -24.78 23.81
CA ALA A 676 11.33 -25.71 23.50
C ALA A 676 12.73 -25.19 23.88
N ASN A 677 12.92 -23.86 23.81
CA ASN A 677 14.22 -23.24 24.08
C ASN A 677 14.48 -22.92 25.56
N VAL A 678 13.43 -22.83 26.39
CA VAL A 678 13.56 -22.31 27.76
C VAL A 678 13.00 -23.23 28.85
N LEU A 679 12.22 -24.24 28.48
CA LEU A 679 11.60 -25.18 29.41
C LEU A 679 12.05 -26.62 29.09
N HIS A 680 13.24 -26.99 29.58
CA HIS A 680 13.77 -28.34 29.44
C HIS A 680 13.10 -29.36 30.39
N ASP A 681 12.32 -28.84 31.38
CA ASP A 681 11.66 -29.66 32.39
C ASP A 681 10.22 -30.04 32.04
N LEU A 682 9.68 -29.56 30.91
CA LEU A 682 8.34 -29.95 30.46
C LEU A 682 8.36 -31.41 29.98
N PRO A 683 7.36 -32.21 30.40
CA PRO A 683 7.21 -33.56 29.88
C PRO A 683 6.91 -33.55 28.37
N GLU A 684 7.02 -34.69 27.73
CA GLU A 684 6.79 -34.82 26.29
C GLU A 684 5.34 -34.49 25.90
N LYS A 685 5.19 -33.82 24.75
CA LYS A 685 3.90 -33.60 24.11
C LYS A 685 3.85 -34.40 22.81
N VAL A 686 2.89 -35.33 22.73
CA VAL A 686 2.64 -36.15 21.54
C VAL A 686 1.33 -35.68 20.91
N GLU A 687 1.37 -35.32 19.62
CA GLU A 687 0.18 -34.99 18.86
C GLU A 687 -0.13 -36.09 17.86
N ASP A 688 -1.35 -36.58 17.83
CA ASP A 688 -1.81 -37.66 16.95
C ASP A 688 -3.14 -37.30 16.29
N ILE A 689 -3.29 -37.64 15.00
CA ILE A 689 -4.53 -37.48 14.25
C ILE A 689 -5.24 -38.82 14.27
N ARG A 690 -6.40 -38.89 14.95
CA ARG A 690 -7.26 -40.06 14.95
C ARG A 690 -8.29 -39.95 13.82
N HIS A 691 -8.13 -40.85 12.87
CA HIS A 691 -9.04 -40.93 11.74
C HIS A 691 -10.33 -41.66 12.10
N CYS A 692 -11.45 -41.00 11.83
CA CYS A 692 -12.79 -41.56 12.03
C CYS A 692 -13.45 -41.91 10.69
N THR A 693 -14.43 -42.76 10.68
CA THR A 693 -15.23 -43.09 9.49
C THR A 693 -16.69 -42.65 9.73
N LEU A 694 -17.36 -42.20 8.66
CA LEU A 694 -18.79 -41.87 8.79
C LEU A 694 -19.62 -43.16 9.05
N SER A 695 -20.61 -43.05 9.94
CA SER A 695 -21.64 -44.07 10.06
C SER A 695 -22.57 -44.10 8.84
N ASN A 696 -23.38 -45.16 8.70
CA ASN A 696 -24.34 -45.24 7.59
C ASN A 696 -25.35 -44.10 7.61
N ASP A 697 -25.75 -43.61 8.78
CA ASP A 697 -26.66 -42.50 8.92
C ASP A 697 -25.96 -41.19 8.51
N GLN A 698 -24.71 -41.00 8.94
CA GLN A 698 -23.92 -39.84 8.54
C GLN A 698 -23.71 -39.80 7.02
N ILE A 699 -23.42 -40.93 6.39
CA ILE A 699 -23.20 -41.01 4.93
C ILE A 699 -24.47 -40.55 4.18
N LYS A 700 -25.65 -40.98 4.63
CA LYS A 700 -26.93 -40.58 4.00
C LYS A 700 -27.15 -39.07 4.10
N ILE A 701 -27.03 -38.52 5.30
CA ILE A 701 -27.23 -37.09 5.56
C ILE A 701 -26.15 -36.25 4.86
N TYR A 702 -24.90 -36.70 4.86
CA TYR A 702 -23.81 -36.01 4.19
C TYR A 702 -24.04 -35.89 2.68
N ARG A 703 -24.46 -36.97 2.04
CA ARG A 703 -24.86 -36.98 0.62
C ARG A 703 -26.07 -36.08 0.35
N GLU A 704 -27.07 -36.11 1.21
CA GLU A 704 -28.24 -35.23 1.08
C GLU A 704 -27.82 -33.74 1.11
N VAL A 705 -26.93 -33.35 2.02
CA VAL A 705 -26.42 -31.97 2.11
C VAL A 705 -25.61 -31.61 0.85
N LEU A 706 -24.81 -32.54 0.33
CA LEU A 706 -24.05 -32.31 -0.91
C LEU A 706 -24.98 -32.13 -2.11
N GLU A 707 -25.97 -32.98 -2.27
CA GLU A 707 -26.88 -32.93 -3.42
C GLU A 707 -27.84 -31.74 -3.38
N LEU A 708 -28.44 -31.46 -2.22
CA LEU A 708 -29.48 -30.43 -2.09
C LEU A 708 -28.91 -29.02 -1.88
N LYS A 709 -27.79 -28.89 -1.18
CA LYS A 709 -27.26 -27.59 -0.76
C LYS A 709 -25.91 -27.21 -1.41
N ALA A 710 -25.00 -28.19 -1.60
CA ALA A 710 -23.72 -27.88 -2.19
C ALA A 710 -23.78 -27.77 -3.72
N ARG A 711 -24.56 -28.62 -4.39
CA ARG A 711 -24.64 -28.65 -5.86
C ARG A 711 -25.07 -27.35 -6.50
N PRO A 712 -26.10 -26.61 -6.04
CA PRO A 712 -26.47 -25.31 -6.59
C PRO A 712 -25.34 -24.27 -6.45
N ILE A 713 -24.59 -24.33 -5.34
CA ILE A 713 -23.47 -23.45 -5.07
C ILE A 713 -22.29 -23.81 -5.99
N LEU A 714 -22.03 -25.11 -6.20
CA LEU A 714 -21.00 -25.58 -7.12
C LEU A 714 -21.26 -25.13 -8.56
N GLU A 715 -22.51 -25.14 -9.00
CA GLU A 715 -22.89 -24.61 -10.32
C GLU A 715 -22.59 -23.11 -10.43
N THR A 716 -22.93 -22.34 -9.40
CA THR A 716 -22.59 -20.90 -9.35
C THR A 716 -21.07 -20.65 -9.28
N LEU A 717 -20.32 -21.51 -8.57
CA LEU A 717 -18.86 -21.40 -8.48
C LEU A 717 -18.14 -21.78 -9.79
N LYS A 718 -18.75 -22.60 -10.65
CA LYS A 718 -18.21 -22.97 -11.96
C LYS A 718 -18.40 -21.86 -13.01
N ASP A 719 -19.35 -20.96 -12.84
CA ASP A 719 -19.54 -19.79 -13.69
C ASP A 719 -18.55 -18.69 -13.26
N GLU A 720 -17.51 -18.45 -14.06
CA GLU A 720 -16.47 -17.46 -13.80
C GLU A 720 -17.00 -16.03 -13.70
N ASN A 721 -18.12 -15.73 -14.33
CA ASN A 721 -18.75 -14.40 -14.33
C ASN A 721 -19.65 -14.14 -13.11
N ALA A 722 -20.07 -15.19 -12.39
CA ALA A 722 -20.91 -15.05 -11.22
C ALA A 722 -20.11 -14.61 -9.98
N SER A 723 -20.70 -13.80 -9.13
CA SER A 723 -20.10 -13.43 -7.83
C SER A 723 -20.05 -14.65 -6.91
N VAL A 724 -18.95 -14.82 -6.15
CA VAL A 724 -18.80 -15.94 -5.20
C VAL A 724 -19.75 -15.76 -4.01
N PRO A 725 -20.68 -16.69 -3.77
CA PRO A 725 -21.65 -16.59 -2.68
C PRO A 725 -21.05 -17.08 -1.35
N TYR A 726 -20.04 -16.38 -0.82
CA TYR A 726 -19.28 -16.81 0.37
C TYR A 726 -20.13 -17.22 1.57
N LEU A 727 -21.20 -16.49 1.88
CA LEU A 727 -22.09 -16.82 3.01
C LEU A 727 -22.78 -18.19 2.83
N HIS A 728 -23.21 -18.50 1.63
CA HIS A 728 -23.84 -19.79 1.33
C HIS A 728 -22.82 -20.93 1.34
N VAL A 729 -21.62 -20.69 0.79
CA VAL A 729 -20.49 -21.64 0.87
C VAL A 729 -20.20 -21.95 2.34
N PHE A 730 -20.02 -20.93 3.17
CA PHE A 730 -19.74 -21.08 4.60
C PHE A 730 -20.82 -21.86 5.33
N ALA A 731 -22.09 -21.57 5.06
CA ALA A 731 -23.23 -22.27 5.67
C ALA A 731 -23.23 -23.78 5.33
N VAL A 732 -22.94 -24.12 4.06
CA VAL A 732 -22.88 -25.54 3.64
C VAL A 732 -21.66 -26.24 4.25
N LEU A 733 -20.50 -25.63 4.27
CA LEU A 733 -19.31 -26.19 4.91
C LEU A 733 -19.54 -26.43 6.41
N THR A 734 -20.25 -25.51 7.08
CA THR A 734 -20.63 -25.67 8.49
C THR A 734 -21.57 -26.85 8.70
N LEU A 735 -22.57 -27.00 7.85
CA LEU A 735 -23.49 -28.16 7.90
C LEU A 735 -22.75 -29.48 7.68
N LEU A 736 -21.86 -29.55 6.68
CA LEU A 736 -21.06 -30.75 6.40
C LEU A 736 -20.19 -31.14 7.60
N LYS A 737 -19.56 -30.14 8.27
CA LYS A 737 -18.80 -30.39 9.52
C LYS A 737 -19.71 -30.91 10.65
N GLN A 738 -20.86 -30.30 10.83
CA GLN A 738 -21.84 -30.74 11.82
C GLN A 738 -22.28 -32.18 11.59
N VAL A 739 -22.50 -32.60 10.33
CA VAL A 739 -22.80 -34.00 9.99
C VAL A 739 -21.64 -34.91 10.36
N CYS A 740 -20.38 -34.51 10.10
CA CYS A 740 -19.18 -35.27 10.50
C CYS A 740 -19.13 -35.45 12.02
N ASP A 741 -19.46 -34.41 12.77
CA ASP A 741 -19.47 -34.47 14.24
C ASP A 741 -20.56 -35.36 14.79
N HIS A 742 -21.83 -35.08 14.51
CA HIS A 742 -22.95 -35.90 14.90
C HIS A 742 -24.22 -35.54 14.11
N PRO A 743 -25.01 -36.52 13.62
CA PRO A 743 -26.26 -36.28 12.91
C PRO A 743 -27.26 -35.36 13.65
N LEU A 744 -27.30 -35.46 14.97
CA LEU A 744 -28.22 -34.67 15.82
C LEU A 744 -27.93 -33.14 15.76
N LEU A 745 -26.80 -32.71 15.25
CA LEU A 745 -26.53 -31.29 15.05
C LEU A 745 -27.30 -30.72 13.86
N VAL A 746 -27.75 -31.59 12.94
CA VAL A 746 -28.47 -31.20 11.72
C VAL A 746 -29.93 -31.66 11.79
N HIS A 747 -30.17 -32.85 12.33
CA HIS A 747 -31.51 -33.44 12.48
C HIS A 747 -31.86 -33.65 13.96
N PRO A 748 -32.84 -32.92 14.52
CA PRO A 748 -33.26 -33.10 15.92
C PRO A 748 -33.75 -34.52 16.20
N GLY A 749 -33.33 -35.07 17.34
CA GLY A 749 -33.70 -36.41 17.75
C GLY A 749 -33.18 -36.76 19.15
N LYS A 750 -33.25 -38.05 19.50
CA LYS A 750 -32.68 -38.60 20.73
C LYS A 750 -31.24 -39.08 20.48
N LEU A 751 -30.41 -39.14 21.55
CA LEU A 751 -29.01 -39.48 21.44
C LEU A 751 -28.78 -40.86 20.80
N ASP A 752 -29.62 -41.81 21.10
CA ASP A 752 -29.53 -43.19 20.59
C ASP A 752 -30.20 -43.41 19.21
N GLN A 753 -30.69 -42.33 18.59
CA GLN A 753 -31.40 -42.41 17.33
C GLN A 753 -30.46 -42.52 16.11
N TYR A 754 -29.28 -41.95 16.23
CA TYR A 754 -28.30 -41.93 15.15
C TYR A 754 -26.95 -42.39 15.65
N GLU A 755 -26.23 -43.11 14.81
CA GLU A 755 -24.82 -43.42 15.03
C GLU A 755 -23.89 -42.36 14.47
N SER A 756 -22.79 -42.08 15.18
CA SER A 756 -21.74 -41.21 14.71
C SER A 756 -20.38 -41.88 14.90
N GLY A 757 -19.66 -42.10 13.79
CA GLY A 757 -18.37 -42.76 13.86
C GLY A 757 -17.34 -41.98 14.70
N LYS A 758 -17.35 -40.64 14.63
CA LYS A 758 -16.52 -39.80 15.46
C LYS A 758 -16.87 -39.91 16.95
N PHE A 759 -18.15 -40.03 17.27
CA PHE A 759 -18.61 -40.16 18.64
C PHE A 759 -18.19 -41.52 19.24
N GLU A 760 -18.21 -42.60 18.43
CA GLU A 760 -17.73 -43.93 18.88
C GLU A 760 -16.23 -43.90 19.19
N VAL A 761 -15.42 -43.28 18.32
CA VAL A 761 -13.97 -43.08 18.57
C VAL A 761 -13.76 -42.27 19.85
N LEU A 762 -14.55 -41.23 20.13
CA LEU A 762 -14.47 -40.49 21.38
C LEU A 762 -14.75 -41.41 22.58
N LYS A 763 -15.79 -42.29 22.52
CA LYS A 763 -16.11 -43.24 23.59
C LYS A 763 -14.93 -44.19 23.87
N GLU A 764 -14.28 -44.70 22.83
CA GLU A 764 -13.11 -45.55 22.96
C GLU A 764 -11.94 -44.82 23.67
N ILE A 765 -11.61 -43.58 23.22
CA ILE A 765 -10.57 -42.74 23.82
C ILE A 765 -10.89 -42.46 25.30
N LEU A 766 -12.15 -42.18 25.62
CA LEU A 766 -12.54 -41.91 27.00
C LEU A 766 -12.39 -43.12 27.89
N THR A 767 -12.78 -44.27 27.40
CA THR A 767 -12.65 -45.54 28.14
C THR A 767 -11.18 -45.82 28.41
N GLU A 768 -10.32 -45.77 27.37
CA GLU A 768 -8.86 -46.00 27.50
C GLU A 768 -8.21 -45.03 28.48
N ALA A 769 -8.52 -43.71 28.36
CA ALA A 769 -7.93 -42.68 29.20
C ALA A 769 -8.38 -42.80 30.67
N LEU A 770 -9.65 -43.08 30.90
CA LEU A 770 -10.22 -43.23 32.27
C LEU A 770 -9.68 -44.47 32.96
N ASP A 771 -9.58 -45.61 32.24
CA ASP A 771 -9.00 -46.83 32.75
C ASP A 771 -7.52 -46.67 33.10
N SER A 772 -6.83 -45.84 32.34
CA SER A 772 -5.45 -45.50 32.62
C SER A 772 -5.28 -44.39 33.69
N GLY A 773 -6.32 -43.91 34.28
CA GLY A 773 -6.31 -42.92 35.36
C GLY A 773 -6.00 -41.49 34.91
N HIS A 774 -6.13 -41.21 33.62
CA HIS A 774 -5.92 -39.87 33.05
C HIS A 774 -7.15 -38.97 33.20
N LYS A 775 -6.94 -37.67 33.41
CA LYS A 775 -7.94 -36.64 33.22
C LYS A 775 -7.92 -36.18 31.79
N VAL A 776 -9.10 -35.97 31.21
CA VAL A 776 -9.30 -35.64 29.80
C VAL A 776 -9.91 -34.26 29.64
N VAL A 777 -9.40 -33.46 28.71
CA VAL A 777 -10.00 -32.21 28.24
C VAL A 777 -10.51 -32.41 26.84
N ILE A 778 -11.78 -32.12 26.61
CA ILE A 778 -12.43 -32.24 25.31
C ILE A 778 -12.82 -30.84 24.84
N TYR A 779 -12.40 -30.47 23.64
CA TYR A 779 -12.80 -29.24 23.02
C TYR A 779 -13.64 -29.44 21.78
N SER A 780 -14.71 -28.65 21.66
CA SER A 780 -15.51 -28.54 20.45
C SER A 780 -15.87 -27.07 20.15
N GLN A 781 -16.06 -26.74 18.90
CA GLN A 781 -16.53 -25.41 18.48
C GLN A 781 -18.06 -25.27 18.62
N TYR A 782 -18.79 -26.39 18.57
CA TYR A 782 -20.24 -26.38 18.62
C TYR A 782 -20.77 -26.63 20.04
N VAL A 783 -21.50 -25.65 20.57
CA VAL A 783 -22.09 -25.74 21.92
C VAL A 783 -23.08 -26.94 22.03
N GLU A 784 -23.80 -27.22 20.94
CA GLU A 784 -24.72 -28.38 20.90
C GLU A 784 -23.95 -29.71 20.97
N MET A 785 -22.75 -29.79 20.37
CA MET A 785 -21.91 -30.99 20.51
C MET A 785 -21.40 -31.15 21.93
N ILE A 786 -21.01 -30.07 22.59
CA ILE A 786 -20.64 -30.07 24.02
C ILE A 786 -21.78 -30.61 24.85
N ARG A 787 -23.03 -30.21 24.54
CA ARG A 787 -24.23 -30.70 25.23
C ARG A 787 -24.44 -32.21 25.02
N LEU A 788 -24.27 -32.69 23.78
CA LEU A 788 -24.38 -34.13 23.48
C LEU A 788 -23.33 -34.95 24.23
N ILE A 789 -22.09 -34.48 24.28
CA ILE A 789 -21.01 -35.12 25.05
C ILE A 789 -21.38 -35.14 26.55
N SER A 790 -21.84 -34.00 27.09
CA SER A 790 -22.25 -33.92 28.50
C SER A 790 -23.41 -34.90 28.84
N MET A 791 -24.44 -34.96 27.98
CA MET A 791 -25.55 -35.91 28.18
C MET A 791 -25.08 -37.37 28.19
N TYR A 792 -24.13 -37.73 27.27
CA TYR A 792 -23.54 -39.05 27.28
C TYR A 792 -22.77 -39.32 28.57
N LEU A 793 -21.95 -38.40 29.04
CA LEU A 793 -21.19 -38.55 30.29
C LEU A 793 -22.10 -38.66 31.52
N GLU A 794 -23.24 -37.94 31.55
CA GLU A 794 -24.27 -38.06 32.58
C GLU A 794 -24.92 -39.44 32.55
N GLN A 795 -25.25 -39.96 31.35
CA GLN A 795 -25.81 -41.33 31.21
C GLN A 795 -24.83 -42.41 31.72
N GLN A 796 -23.52 -42.19 31.50
CA GLN A 796 -22.45 -43.08 31.99
C GLN A 796 -22.06 -42.83 33.43
N THR A 797 -22.71 -41.90 34.13
CA THR A 797 -22.36 -41.48 35.51
C THR A 797 -20.94 -41.04 35.70
N ILE A 798 -20.32 -40.43 34.63
CA ILE A 798 -18.96 -39.91 34.66
C ILE A 798 -18.99 -38.47 35.13
N HIS A 799 -18.28 -38.18 36.24
CA HIS A 799 -18.19 -36.84 36.78
C HIS A 799 -17.37 -35.95 35.84
N HIS A 800 -17.99 -34.89 35.38
CA HIS A 800 -17.37 -33.92 34.43
C HIS A 800 -17.83 -32.49 34.72
N VAL A 801 -17.16 -31.55 34.17
CA VAL A 801 -17.52 -30.13 34.20
C VAL A 801 -17.62 -29.57 32.79
N VAL A 802 -18.47 -28.57 32.58
CA VAL A 802 -18.69 -27.93 31.30
C VAL A 802 -18.38 -26.45 31.36
N LEU A 803 -17.61 -25.98 30.41
CA LEU A 803 -17.27 -24.56 30.22
C LEU A 803 -17.65 -24.07 28.83
N THR A 804 -18.63 -23.17 28.77
CA THR A 804 -19.05 -22.50 27.54
C THR A 804 -19.05 -20.98 27.71
N GLY A 805 -19.38 -20.23 26.64
CA GLY A 805 -19.55 -18.78 26.72
C GLY A 805 -20.59 -18.32 27.75
N GLN A 806 -21.60 -19.17 28.06
CA GLN A 806 -22.70 -18.87 28.97
C GLN A 806 -22.39 -19.20 30.44
N THR A 807 -21.27 -19.88 30.73
CA THR A 807 -20.93 -20.32 32.11
C THR A 807 -20.63 -19.10 32.99
N LYS A 808 -21.43 -18.92 34.05
CA LYS A 808 -21.36 -17.77 34.97
C LYS A 808 -20.23 -17.87 36.00
N ASN A 809 -19.95 -19.05 36.56
CA ASN A 809 -18.96 -19.27 37.62
C ASN A 809 -17.75 -20.07 37.10
N ARG A 810 -17.02 -19.48 36.17
CA ARG A 810 -15.88 -20.14 35.51
C ARG A 810 -14.79 -20.60 36.48
N GLY A 811 -14.46 -19.76 37.48
CA GLY A 811 -13.44 -20.09 38.49
C GLY A 811 -13.74 -21.38 39.21
N ARG A 812 -14.98 -21.58 39.67
CA ARG A 812 -15.40 -22.80 40.38
C ARG A 812 -15.33 -24.05 39.47
N VAL A 813 -15.72 -23.92 38.20
CA VAL A 813 -15.62 -25.02 37.22
C VAL A 813 -14.19 -25.49 37.06
N ILE A 814 -13.26 -24.55 36.91
CA ILE A 814 -11.84 -24.83 36.77
C ILE A 814 -11.25 -25.42 38.03
N GLU A 815 -11.56 -24.83 39.20
CA GLU A 815 -11.14 -25.31 40.51
C GLU A 815 -11.62 -26.75 40.75
N THR A 816 -12.89 -27.05 40.47
CA THR A 816 -13.44 -28.41 40.59
C THR A 816 -12.65 -29.38 39.72
N PHE A 817 -12.38 -29.04 38.45
CA PHE A 817 -11.61 -29.93 37.59
C PHE A 817 -10.18 -30.12 38.08
N GLN A 818 -9.53 -29.09 38.59
CA GLN A 818 -8.15 -29.17 39.08
C GLN A 818 -8.03 -29.98 40.38
N THR A 819 -8.92 -29.74 41.33
CA THR A 819 -8.78 -30.27 42.73
C THR A 819 -9.55 -31.53 43.00
N ASP A 820 -10.73 -31.73 42.37
CA ASP A 820 -11.54 -32.93 42.63
C ASP A 820 -10.98 -34.15 41.87
N PRO A 821 -10.50 -35.19 42.54
CA PRO A 821 -10.00 -36.41 41.91
C PRO A 821 -11.10 -37.20 41.16
N ASN A 822 -12.37 -37.01 41.54
CA ASN A 822 -13.49 -37.70 40.89
C ASN A 822 -13.90 -37.00 39.57
N CYS A 823 -13.66 -35.70 39.45
CA CYS A 823 -13.94 -34.98 38.22
C CYS A 823 -12.84 -35.28 37.18
N LYS A 824 -13.11 -36.23 36.29
CA LYS A 824 -12.13 -36.77 35.32
C LYS A 824 -12.14 -36.04 34.00
N ILE A 825 -13.28 -35.43 33.63
CA ILE A 825 -13.45 -34.87 32.27
C ILE A 825 -13.84 -33.39 32.38
N PHE A 826 -13.18 -32.60 31.53
CA PHE A 826 -13.54 -31.22 31.26
C PHE A 826 -14.02 -31.13 29.80
N VAL A 827 -15.22 -30.61 29.58
CA VAL A 827 -15.78 -30.37 28.25
C VAL A 827 -15.90 -28.87 28.03
N GLY A 828 -15.26 -28.33 27.01
CA GLY A 828 -15.24 -26.91 26.82
C GLY A 828 -15.34 -26.43 25.37
N SER A 829 -15.90 -25.23 25.16
CA SER A 829 -15.81 -24.61 23.85
C SER A 829 -14.40 -24.03 23.65
N LEU A 830 -13.88 -24.22 22.45
CA LEU A 830 -12.55 -23.72 22.08
C LEU A 830 -12.39 -22.21 22.40
N LEU A 831 -13.37 -21.39 22.14
CA LEU A 831 -13.36 -19.96 22.46
C LEU A 831 -13.38 -19.67 23.96
N ALA A 832 -14.15 -20.40 24.74
CA ALA A 832 -14.24 -20.21 26.21
C ALA A 832 -13.03 -20.83 26.92
N GLY A 833 -12.52 -21.96 26.42
CA GLY A 833 -11.35 -22.66 26.96
C GLY A 833 -10.01 -22.06 26.52
N GLY A 834 -10.01 -21.27 25.46
CA GLY A 834 -8.81 -20.68 24.89
C GLY A 834 -8.24 -19.48 25.65
N ILE A 835 -8.93 -18.93 26.65
CA ILE A 835 -8.51 -17.67 27.29
C ILE A 835 -8.32 -17.86 28.80
N GLY A 836 -7.06 -17.77 29.26
CA GLY A 836 -6.67 -17.50 30.67
C GLY A 836 -6.95 -18.57 31.71
N ILE A 837 -7.35 -19.78 31.31
CA ILE A 837 -7.61 -20.88 32.25
C ILE A 837 -6.40 -21.80 32.40
N ASP A 838 -6.37 -22.53 33.50
CA ASP A 838 -5.34 -23.53 33.82
C ASP A 838 -5.96 -24.92 33.92
N LEU A 839 -5.47 -25.88 33.15
CA LEU A 839 -6.01 -27.24 33.09
C LEU A 839 -4.89 -28.30 33.18
N THR A 840 -3.82 -27.98 33.92
CA THR A 840 -2.62 -28.85 34.07
C THR A 840 -2.88 -30.17 34.79
N ALA A 841 -4.04 -30.36 35.42
CA ALA A 841 -4.44 -31.66 35.96
C ALA A 841 -4.67 -32.70 34.87
N ALA A 842 -4.97 -32.31 33.65
CA ALA A 842 -5.18 -33.22 32.54
C ALA A 842 -3.86 -33.61 31.86
N SER A 843 -3.89 -34.79 31.25
CA SER A 843 -2.79 -35.33 30.43
C SER A 843 -3.26 -35.78 29.04
N VAL A 844 -4.55 -35.76 28.78
CA VAL A 844 -5.12 -36.05 27.45
C VAL A 844 -5.99 -34.85 26.99
N VAL A 845 -5.77 -34.40 25.80
CA VAL A 845 -6.54 -33.33 25.14
C VAL A 845 -7.15 -33.90 23.87
N VAL A 846 -8.46 -33.76 23.71
CA VAL A 846 -9.20 -34.21 22.54
C VAL A 846 -9.77 -32.97 21.84
N HIS A 847 -9.31 -32.68 20.64
CA HIS A 847 -9.98 -31.77 19.72
C HIS A 847 -10.99 -32.60 18.92
N TYR A 848 -12.26 -32.50 19.28
CA TYR A 848 -13.32 -33.30 18.71
C TYR A 848 -13.61 -32.93 17.25
N ASP A 849 -13.57 -31.64 16.95
CA ASP A 849 -13.70 -31.10 15.62
C ASP A 849 -12.49 -30.21 15.25
N ARG A 850 -12.14 -30.18 13.97
CA ARG A 850 -11.04 -29.37 13.48
C ARG A 850 -11.46 -27.93 13.32
N TRP A 851 -10.66 -27.02 13.83
CA TRP A 851 -10.85 -25.58 13.62
C TRP A 851 -10.07 -25.12 12.38
N TRP A 852 -10.64 -24.17 11.63
CA TRP A 852 -9.93 -23.56 10.50
C TRP A 852 -8.62 -22.91 10.91
N ASN A 853 -8.50 -22.41 12.13
CA ASN A 853 -7.32 -21.76 12.68
C ASN A 853 -6.60 -22.65 13.70
N ALA A 854 -5.48 -23.23 13.26
CA ALA A 854 -4.64 -24.08 14.11
C ALA A 854 -4.11 -23.36 15.38
N SER A 855 -3.91 -22.05 15.32
CA SER A 855 -3.44 -21.30 16.49
C SER A 855 -4.44 -21.34 17.65
N LYS A 856 -5.74 -21.40 17.39
CA LYS A 856 -6.76 -21.54 18.44
C LYS A 856 -6.77 -22.93 19.06
N GLU A 857 -6.56 -23.99 18.29
CA GLU A 857 -6.37 -25.34 18.80
C GLU A 857 -5.11 -25.40 19.69
N ASN A 858 -4.00 -24.87 19.21
CA ASN A 858 -2.76 -24.80 19.98
C ASN A 858 -2.94 -23.98 21.26
N GLN A 859 -3.66 -22.86 21.21
CA GLN A 859 -3.97 -22.05 22.37
C GLN A 859 -4.74 -22.81 23.44
N ALA A 860 -5.71 -23.61 23.02
CA ALA A 860 -6.50 -24.47 23.92
C ALA A 860 -5.65 -25.61 24.51
N THR A 861 -4.80 -26.24 23.69
CA THR A 861 -3.82 -27.26 24.13
C THR A 861 -2.83 -26.70 25.16
N ASP A 862 -2.39 -25.45 24.98
CA ASP A 862 -1.47 -24.76 25.89
C ASP A 862 -2.05 -24.46 27.28
N ARG A 863 -3.34 -24.71 27.51
CA ARG A 863 -3.93 -24.67 28.84
C ARG A 863 -3.64 -25.92 29.67
N VAL A 864 -3.32 -27.01 28.97
CA VAL A 864 -2.93 -28.29 29.56
C VAL A 864 -1.39 -28.41 29.56
N TYR A 865 -0.74 -28.08 28.41
CA TYR A 865 0.69 -28.16 28.22
C TYR A 865 1.38 -26.84 28.57
N ARG A 866 1.62 -26.61 29.85
CA ARG A 866 2.21 -25.38 30.38
C ARG A 866 3.01 -25.64 31.65
N ILE A 867 3.64 -24.60 32.19
CA ILE A 867 4.36 -24.67 33.48
C ILE A 867 3.45 -25.24 34.56
N GLY A 868 3.91 -26.24 35.27
CA GLY A 868 3.16 -27.01 36.27
C GLY A 868 2.63 -28.33 35.79
N GLN A 869 2.76 -28.63 34.49
CA GLN A 869 2.48 -29.96 33.95
C GLN A 869 3.61 -30.96 34.32
N ASN A 870 3.24 -32.05 34.93
CA ASN A 870 4.19 -33.09 35.39
C ASN A 870 3.98 -34.45 34.68
N LYS A 871 2.98 -34.54 33.78
CA LYS A 871 2.65 -35.76 33.01
C LYS A 871 2.85 -35.48 31.51
N ASN A 872 3.24 -36.50 30.77
CA ASN A 872 3.24 -36.42 29.31
C ASN A 872 1.83 -36.06 28.81
N VAL A 873 1.76 -35.19 27.83
CA VAL A 873 0.47 -34.72 27.29
C VAL A 873 0.27 -35.33 25.92
N GLN A 874 -0.83 -36.06 25.79
CA GLN A 874 -1.30 -36.58 24.51
C GLN A 874 -2.38 -35.68 23.95
N VAL A 875 -2.22 -35.24 22.72
CA VAL A 875 -3.18 -34.40 22.01
C VAL A 875 -3.74 -35.19 20.84
N LEU A 876 -5.03 -35.46 20.88
CA LEU A 876 -5.75 -36.22 19.88
C LEU A 876 -6.64 -35.28 19.05
N LYS A 877 -6.47 -35.28 17.73
CA LYS A 877 -7.27 -34.49 16.79
C LYS A 877 -8.12 -35.45 15.96
N LEU A 878 -9.45 -35.38 16.09
CA LEU A 878 -10.35 -36.26 15.36
C LEU A 878 -10.63 -35.71 13.96
N VAL A 879 -10.42 -36.55 12.95
CA VAL A 879 -10.62 -36.18 11.53
C VAL A 879 -11.38 -37.27 10.81
N THR A 880 -12.50 -36.95 10.19
CA THR A 880 -13.33 -37.92 9.46
C THR A 880 -12.80 -38.13 8.05
N ARG A 881 -12.42 -39.35 7.70
CA ARG A 881 -11.88 -39.71 6.38
C ARG A 881 -12.92 -39.57 5.27
N GLY A 882 -12.44 -39.21 4.07
CA GLY A 882 -13.27 -39.06 2.88
C GLY A 882 -14.28 -37.90 2.97
N THR A 883 -14.02 -36.94 3.83
CA THR A 883 -14.93 -35.80 4.06
C THR A 883 -14.21 -34.45 3.95
N LEU A 884 -15.00 -33.38 4.06
CA LEU A 884 -14.51 -32.02 4.17
C LEU A 884 -13.41 -31.85 5.24
N GLU A 885 -13.46 -32.59 6.36
CA GLU A 885 -12.49 -32.42 7.45
C GLU A 885 -11.06 -32.80 7.04
N GLU A 886 -10.92 -33.85 6.25
CA GLU A 886 -9.62 -34.26 5.72
C GLU A 886 -9.04 -33.21 4.78
N LYS A 887 -9.89 -32.60 3.95
CA LYS A 887 -9.47 -31.50 3.08
C LYS A 887 -9.11 -30.22 3.86
N ILE A 888 -9.85 -29.93 4.93
CA ILE A 888 -9.54 -28.84 5.85
C ILE A 888 -8.18 -29.09 6.51
N ASP A 889 -7.93 -30.30 7.01
CA ASP A 889 -6.67 -30.65 7.64
C ASP A 889 -5.49 -30.48 6.67
N ALA A 890 -5.62 -30.96 5.44
CA ALA A 890 -4.64 -30.78 4.39
C ALA A 890 -4.40 -29.29 4.05
N LEU A 891 -5.49 -28.49 3.97
CA LEU A 891 -5.39 -27.05 3.75
C LEU A 891 -4.69 -26.32 4.89
N ILE A 892 -5.01 -26.66 6.15
CA ILE A 892 -4.37 -26.09 7.33
C ILE A 892 -2.87 -26.37 7.28
N ASN A 893 -2.46 -27.60 6.95
CA ASN A 893 -1.06 -27.99 6.88
C ASN A 893 -0.30 -27.31 5.73
N THR A 894 -0.96 -27.14 4.56
CA THR A 894 -0.35 -26.51 3.37
C THR A 894 -0.28 -25.00 3.47
N LYS A 895 -1.26 -24.37 4.11
CA LYS A 895 -1.40 -22.91 4.21
C LYS A 895 -1.35 -22.42 5.66
N LYS A 896 -0.55 -23.07 6.50
CA LYS A 896 -0.44 -22.75 7.93
C LYS A 896 -0.18 -21.26 8.15
N GLU A 897 0.75 -20.68 7.41
CA GLU A 897 1.08 -19.25 7.47
C GLU A 897 -0.07 -18.33 7.04
N LEU A 898 -0.87 -18.76 6.04
CA LEU A 898 -2.03 -18.01 5.56
C LEU A 898 -3.19 -18.04 6.56
N PHE A 899 -3.47 -19.22 7.15
CA PHE A 899 -4.54 -19.37 8.14
C PHE A 899 -4.19 -18.72 9.49
N GLU A 900 -2.92 -18.67 9.84
CA GLU A 900 -2.44 -17.89 10.97
C GLU A 900 -2.64 -16.38 10.76
N LYS A 901 -2.76 -15.94 9.49
CA LYS A 901 -3.03 -14.53 9.13
C LYS A 901 -4.44 -14.03 9.49
N PHE A 902 -5.46 -14.88 9.52
CA PHE A 902 -6.85 -14.48 9.71
C PHE A 902 -7.43 -14.98 11.04
N MET A 903 -6.85 -14.52 12.14
CA MET A 903 -7.06 -15.11 13.48
C MET A 903 -8.47 -14.99 14.07
N ASP A 904 -9.32 -14.06 13.63
CA ASP A 904 -10.54 -13.72 14.36
C ASP A 904 -11.87 -14.00 13.67
N ARG A 905 -11.90 -14.24 12.35
CA ARG A 905 -13.14 -14.47 11.61
C ARG A 905 -12.95 -15.57 10.58
N ASP A 906 -13.60 -16.72 10.81
CA ASP A 906 -13.62 -17.82 9.85
C ASP A 906 -14.14 -17.39 8.47
N GLU A 907 -15.09 -16.44 8.41
CA GLU A 907 -15.60 -15.88 7.16
C GLU A 907 -14.54 -15.13 6.33
N GLU A 908 -13.54 -14.53 6.94
CA GLU A 908 -12.47 -13.84 6.24
C GLU A 908 -11.47 -14.83 5.63
N ILE A 909 -11.25 -15.98 6.27
CA ILE A 909 -10.43 -17.06 5.74
C ILE A 909 -11.00 -17.55 4.41
N PHE A 910 -12.32 -17.72 4.32
CA PHE A 910 -12.98 -18.19 3.09
C PHE A 910 -12.84 -17.22 1.92
N LYS A 911 -12.80 -15.91 2.18
CA LYS A 911 -12.59 -14.89 1.14
C LYS A 911 -11.19 -14.91 0.54
N THR A 912 -10.23 -15.56 1.21
CA THR A 912 -8.86 -15.72 0.71
C THR A 912 -8.67 -17.00 -0.09
N LEU A 913 -9.62 -17.93 -0.02
CA LEU A 913 -9.57 -19.15 -0.81
C LEU A 913 -9.94 -18.85 -2.27
N SER A 914 -9.18 -19.42 -3.18
CA SER A 914 -9.50 -19.33 -4.61
C SER A 914 -10.80 -20.07 -4.91
N ARG A 915 -11.47 -19.70 -6.00
CA ARG A 915 -12.68 -20.36 -6.47
C ARG A 915 -12.47 -21.87 -6.66
N SER A 916 -11.33 -22.28 -7.20
CA SER A 916 -10.96 -23.70 -7.35
C SER A 916 -10.86 -24.43 -6.00
N GLN A 917 -10.32 -23.80 -4.97
CA GLN A 917 -10.24 -24.36 -3.63
C GLN A 917 -11.60 -24.49 -2.96
N LEU A 918 -12.51 -23.52 -3.16
CA LEU A 918 -13.88 -23.62 -2.67
C LEU A 918 -14.67 -24.74 -3.36
N ILE A 919 -14.43 -24.95 -4.66
CA ILE A 919 -15.00 -26.08 -5.41
C ILE A 919 -14.49 -27.40 -4.85
N ASP A 920 -13.17 -27.52 -4.63
CA ASP A 920 -12.56 -28.73 -4.08
C ASP A 920 -13.11 -29.08 -2.69
N LEU A 921 -13.34 -28.10 -1.83
CA LEU A 921 -13.93 -28.29 -0.51
C LEU A 921 -15.36 -28.81 -0.56
N LEU A 922 -16.15 -28.45 -1.59
CA LEU A 922 -17.56 -28.82 -1.72
C LEU A 922 -17.80 -30.08 -2.56
N GLN A 923 -16.81 -30.58 -3.28
CA GLN A 923 -16.83 -31.85 -4.01
C GLN A 923 -16.51 -33.05 -3.10
#